data_c8be4cf69b0937cd032abd5e587ad5d4
#
_entry.id   c8be4cf69b0937cd032abd5e587ad5d4
#
_cell.length_a   1.000
_cell.length_b   1.000
_cell.length_c   1.000
_cell.angle_alpha   90.00
_cell.angle_beta   90.00
_cell.angle_gamma   90.00
#
_symmetry.space_group_name_H-M   'P 1'
#
loop_
_entity.id
_entity.type
_entity.pdbx_description
1 polymer ?
#
loop_
_entity_poly.entity_id
_entity_poly.type
_entity_poly.pdbx_seq_one_letter_code
_entity_poly.pdbx_strand_id
1 'polypeptide(L)'
;MAIGDDGIVTVRIDRAEMGQGVVTGIAMLVAEELEVDLAQVRTEFAPVDRAYVNPMFGEQSTGGSTSIRSTYEPVRRAGAGAREMLVAAAAAALSVPVAECRADSDVVRHLPSNKVLGYGALAAKASKLPPPARAILKERASFRLIGTKVARMELPGHVRGETIYGFDMRVPGMVYAVIQRPPGAEARLAEADTSRAEATPGVVQVLEVPAGNAVIGDTPWAALSGRAALGLRWKTRAGFDSAALGRAIAAGLSKSGRVGRSGGEADAALKRAGTVVEATYATPFQAHAPMEPMNCTVRLGDSDGDIWVGTQSPADVRAVAAEVAELKPESIAVHTTVLGGSFGRRMDSDLVQEAVEVAKAIGRPVQLLWSRDDDMRHGSFRPANRAQMRGALKGGRIEAIAMKVAGPAMSLDGINMLYDVPHYREEQVRVDVPVPTSAWRAVGASQNAFHVESFVDELAVAAGADPLAFRIAHLSAQPRLAGALSLAAAKAGWSAPLPAGRGRGVACYRSFGSYVAIVVEVTVRPAGVPRVDRVVVAADCGIVVSPEAVAAQMEGAVIFALGATLLSEITFRDGAVVEQSFADYPIVRFHEAPAVEVHLVPSNESPGGAGEPGVPPLAPAVANAFFAATGKRSRSLPIRTL
;
A
#
# COMPACT_ATOMS: atom_id res chain seq x y z
N MET A 1 -12.35 20.97 -8.40
CA MET A 1 -11.41 21.83 -9.16
C MET A 1 -11.98 23.24 -9.19
N ALA A 2 -11.13 24.27 -9.03
CA ALA A 2 -11.46 25.68 -9.14
C ALA A 2 -10.41 26.39 -10.01
N ILE A 3 -10.78 27.46 -10.69
CA ILE A 3 -9.88 28.30 -11.47
C ILE A 3 -10.01 29.73 -10.92
N GLY A 4 -8.89 30.27 -10.44
CA GLY A 4 -8.83 31.63 -9.90
C GLY A 4 -8.78 32.70 -10.99
N ASP A 5 -9.01 33.97 -10.62
CA ASP A 5 -8.89 35.12 -11.52
C ASP A 5 -7.43 35.29 -12.02
N ASP A 6 -6.46 34.75 -11.29
CA ASP A 6 -5.04 34.69 -11.66
C ASP A 6 -4.72 33.56 -12.66
N GLY A 7 -5.70 32.75 -13.04
CA GLY A 7 -5.55 31.61 -13.94
C GLY A 7 -5.02 30.34 -13.26
N ILE A 8 -4.72 30.38 -11.97
CA ILE A 8 -4.26 29.18 -11.22
C ILE A 8 -5.40 28.18 -11.08
N VAL A 9 -5.11 26.93 -11.38
CA VAL A 9 -6.04 25.80 -11.27
C VAL A 9 -5.81 25.07 -9.95
N THR A 10 -6.74 25.17 -9.02
CA THR A 10 -6.69 24.41 -7.76
C THR A 10 -7.42 23.09 -7.91
N VAL A 11 -6.71 21.99 -7.71
CA VAL A 11 -7.24 20.62 -7.78
C VAL A 11 -7.35 20.03 -6.38
N ARG A 12 -8.55 19.62 -5.98
CA ARG A 12 -8.76 18.89 -4.74
C ARG A 12 -8.44 17.43 -4.94
N ILE A 13 -7.48 16.95 -4.15
CA ILE A 13 -6.99 15.56 -4.18
C ILE A 13 -7.77 14.76 -3.14
N ASP A 14 -8.55 13.81 -3.59
CA ASP A 14 -9.40 12.95 -2.77
C ASP A 14 -8.68 11.70 -2.24
N ARG A 15 -7.38 11.59 -2.48
CA ARG A 15 -6.49 10.50 -2.08
C ARG A 15 -5.36 11.02 -1.20
N ALA A 16 -5.01 10.27 -0.16
CA ALA A 16 -3.85 10.58 0.66
C ALA A 16 -2.54 10.39 -0.11
N GLU A 17 -1.57 11.29 0.10
CA GLU A 17 -0.21 11.17 -0.40
C GLU A 17 0.68 10.55 0.69
N MET A 18 1.23 9.37 0.38
CA MET A 18 2.09 8.60 1.30
C MET A 18 3.44 8.23 0.65
N GLY A 19 3.83 8.99 -0.38
CA GLY A 19 5.04 8.79 -1.16
C GLY A 19 4.83 8.13 -2.53
N GLN A 20 3.59 7.79 -2.90
CA GLN A 20 3.29 7.13 -4.17
C GLN A 20 3.13 8.09 -5.36
N GLY A 21 3.12 9.43 -5.14
CA GLY A 21 3.04 10.43 -6.20
C GLY A 21 1.65 10.61 -6.79
N VAL A 22 0.60 10.33 -6.03
CA VAL A 22 -0.80 10.46 -6.48
C VAL A 22 -1.18 11.92 -6.74
N VAL A 23 -0.63 12.86 -5.96
CA VAL A 23 -0.84 14.29 -6.14
C VAL A 23 -0.46 14.72 -7.54
N THR A 24 0.76 14.39 -7.98
CA THR A 24 1.21 14.66 -9.34
C THR A 24 0.38 13.90 -10.37
N GLY A 25 0.06 12.62 -10.13
CA GLY A 25 -0.71 11.80 -11.06
C GLY A 25 -2.11 12.36 -11.34
N ILE A 26 -2.85 12.77 -10.30
CA ILE A 26 -4.20 13.37 -10.45
C ILE A 26 -4.09 14.76 -11.11
N ALA A 27 -3.08 15.57 -10.74
CA ALA A 27 -2.85 16.86 -11.38
C ALA A 27 -2.58 16.72 -12.88
N MET A 28 -1.81 15.71 -13.30
CA MET A 28 -1.56 15.41 -14.73
C MET A 28 -2.85 15.08 -15.47
N LEU A 29 -3.78 14.33 -14.87
CA LEU A 29 -5.07 13.99 -15.51
C LEU A 29 -5.93 15.24 -15.77
N VAL A 30 -5.97 16.17 -14.81
CA VAL A 30 -6.68 17.44 -14.95
C VAL A 30 -6.01 18.32 -15.99
N ALA A 31 -4.69 18.53 -15.85
CA ALA A 31 -3.93 19.42 -16.69
C ALA A 31 -3.94 18.98 -18.16
N GLU A 32 -3.86 17.67 -18.43
CA GLU A 32 -3.96 17.10 -19.78
C GLU A 32 -5.27 17.49 -20.45
N GLU A 33 -6.38 17.30 -19.80
CA GLU A 33 -7.70 17.56 -20.40
C GLU A 33 -8.06 19.04 -20.43
N LEU A 34 -7.60 19.80 -19.44
CA LEU A 34 -7.85 21.24 -19.35
C LEU A 34 -6.94 22.06 -20.25
N GLU A 35 -5.90 21.45 -20.85
CA GLU A 35 -4.88 22.13 -21.67
C GLU A 35 -4.13 23.22 -20.88
N VAL A 36 -3.68 22.88 -19.66
CA VAL A 36 -2.88 23.78 -18.82
C VAL A 36 -1.49 23.21 -18.56
N ASP A 37 -0.53 24.07 -18.26
CA ASP A 37 0.77 23.66 -17.76
C ASP A 37 0.66 23.22 -16.29
N LEU A 38 1.40 22.21 -15.87
CA LEU A 38 1.43 21.79 -14.47
C LEU A 38 1.93 22.88 -13.52
N ALA A 39 2.73 23.83 -13.99
CA ALA A 39 3.12 25.00 -13.21
C ALA A 39 1.95 25.90 -12.80
N GLN A 40 0.83 25.84 -13.52
CA GLN A 40 -0.40 26.55 -13.20
C GLN A 40 -1.34 25.76 -12.29
N VAL A 41 -0.96 24.55 -11.89
CA VAL A 41 -1.78 23.69 -11.03
C VAL A 41 -1.30 23.76 -9.59
N ARG A 42 -2.20 24.03 -8.67
CA ARG A 42 -2.02 23.85 -7.22
C ARG A 42 -2.90 22.71 -6.73
N THR A 43 -2.47 22.05 -5.69
CA THR A 43 -3.21 20.93 -5.11
C THR A 43 -3.51 21.16 -3.64
N GLU A 44 -4.68 20.74 -3.20
CA GLU A 44 -5.08 20.70 -1.80
C GLU A 44 -5.80 19.38 -1.51
N PHE A 45 -5.69 18.85 -0.29
CA PHE A 45 -6.44 17.66 0.08
C PHE A 45 -7.93 17.99 0.21
N ALA A 46 -8.76 17.06 -0.28
CA ALA A 46 -10.20 17.18 -0.18
C ALA A 46 -10.67 16.98 1.28
N PRO A 47 -11.66 17.74 1.74
CA PRO A 47 -12.33 17.43 3.01
C PRO A 47 -13.06 16.11 2.92
N VAL A 48 -13.50 15.59 4.06
CA VAL A 48 -14.33 14.38 4.07
C VAL A 48 -15.75 14.72 3.60
N ASP A 49 -16.08 14.26 2.39
CA ASP A 49 -17.38 14.52 1.76
C ASP A 49 -17.78 13.37 0.81
N ARG A 50 -19.09 13.18 0.62
CA ARG A 50 -19.65 12.17 -0.28
C ARG A 50 -19.21 12.35 -1.74
N ALA A 51 -18.87 13.56 -2.16
CA ALA A 51 -18.35 13.85 -3.49
C ALA A 51 -16.99 13.18 -3.77
N TYR A 52 -16.27 12.78 -2.74
CA TYR A 52 -14.91 12.22 -2.81
C TYR A 52 -14.85 10.72 -2.48
N VAL A 53 -15.98 10.05 -2.49
CA VAL A 53 -16.04 8.60 -2.26
C VAL A 53 -15.23 7.85 -3.31
N ASN A 54 -14.39 6.93 -2.86
CA ASN A 54 -13.73 5.97 -3.73
C ASN A 54 -14.76 4.91 -4.17
N PRO A 55 -15.16 4.86 -5.45
CA PRO A 55 -16.23 3.96 -5.91
C PRO A 55 -15.89 2.48 -5.74
N MET A 56 -14.62 2.13 -5.54
CA MET A 56 -14.20 0.74 -5.33
C MET A 56 -14.30 0.28 -3.87
N PHE A 57 -14.44 1.22 -2.93
CA PHE A 57 -14.59 0.93 -1.49
C PHE A 57 -15.93 1.40 -0.91
N GLY A 58 -16.61 2.34 -1.59
CA GLY A 58 -17.85 2.91 -1.07
C GLY A 58 -17.66 4.01 -0.02
N GLU A 59 -16.43 4.41 0.24
CA GLU A 59 -16.03 5.44 1.20
C GLU A 59 -14.84 6.26 0.69
N GLN A 60 -14.55 7.40 1.31
CA GLN A 60 -13.36 8.18 0.98
C GLN A 60 -12.13 7.51 1.63
N SER A 61 -11.38 6.77 0.81
CA SER A 61 -10.23 6.00 1.26
C SER A 61 -9.17 5.84 0.18
N THR A 62 -7.94 5.53 0.60
CA THR A 62 -6.76 5.34 -0.25
C THR A 62 -6.15 3.98 0.04
N GLY A 63 -6.29 3.03 -0.88
CA GLY A 63 -5.78 1.67 -0.73
C GLY A 63 -6.03 0.84 -1.98
N GLY A 64 -5.60 -0.43 -1.98
CA GLY A 64 -5.84 -1.37 -3.07
C GLY A 64 -5.35 -0.89 -4.43
N SER A 65 -4.36 0.00 -4.46
CA SER A 65 -3.84 0.64 -5.67
C SER A 65 -4.95 1.27 -6.55
N THR A 66 -6.00 1.81 -5.92
CA THR A 66 -7.18 2.33 -6.63
C THR A 66 -7.04 3.79 -7.06
N SER A 67 -6.05 4.53 -6.57
CA SER A 67 -5.99 5.99 -6.73
C SER A 67 -6.13 6.45 -8.18
N ILE A 68 -5.31 5.96 -9.09
CA ILE A 68 -5.44 6.26 -10.53
C ILE A 68 -6.54 5.43 -11.19
N ARG A 69 -6.68 4.14 -10.84
CA ARG A 69 -7.70 3.27 -11.43
C ARG A 69 -9.12 3.81 -11.31
N SER A 70 -9.47 4.35 -10.15
CA SER A 70 -10.81 4.86 -9.89
C SER A 70 -11.02 6.29 -10.36
N THR A 71 -9.96 7.09 -10.52
CA THR A 71 -10.03 8.51 -10.84
C THR A 71 -9.71 8.84 -12.31
N TYR A 72 -9.08 7.93 -13.05
CA TYR A 72 -8.59 8.16 -14.41
C TYR A 72 -9.63 8.77 -15.33
N GLU A 73 -10.79 8.17 -15.44
CA GLU A 73 -11.85 8.69 -16.30
C GLU A 73 -12.66 9.84 -15.65
N PRO A 74 -13.11 9.75 -14.38
CA PRO A 74 -13.85 10.82 -13.73
C PRO A 74 -13.08 12.15 -13.68
N VAL A 75 -11.80 12.13 -13.33
CA VAL A 75 -10.97 13.33 -13.22
C VAL A 75 -10.71 13.95 -14.61
N ARG A 76 -10.43 13.12 -15.62
CA ARG A 76 -10.31 13.56 -17.01
C ARG A 76 -11.59 14.21 -17.49
N ARG A 77 -12.76 13.62 -17.21
CA ARG A 77 -14.06 14.21 -17.56
C ARG A 77 -14.28 15.58 -16.89
N ALA A 78 -13.86 15.75 -15.66
CA ALA A 78 -13.94 17.04 -14.98
C ALA A 78 -13.06 18.10 -15.66
N GLY A 79 -11.82 17.75 -16.04
CA GLY A 79 -10.91 18.62 -16.79
C GLY A 79 -11.46 18.99 -18.18
N ALA A 80 -11.93 17.99 -18.94
CA ALA A 80 -12.51 18.19 -20.26
C ALA A 80 -13.79 19.06 -20.20
N GLY A 81 -14.66 18.81 -19.21
CA GLY A 81 -15.86 19.62 -19.01
C GLY A 81 -15.54 21.08 -18.74
N ALA A 82 -14.57 21.35 -17.88
CA ALA A 82 -14.13 22.71 -17.62
C ALA A 82 -13.52 23.38 -18.86
N ARG A 83 -12.73 22.66 -19.65
CA ARG A 83 -12.22 23.14 -20.94
C ARG A 83 -13.35 23.55 -21.88
N GLU A 84 -14.36 22.72 -22.05
CA GLU A 84 -15.52 23.02 -22.92
C GLU A 84 -16.28 24.24 -22.43
N MET A 85 -16.48 24.38 -21.11
CA MET A 85 -17.14 25.57 -20.51
C MET A 85 -16.32 26.86 -20.74
N LEU A 86 -14.99 26.80 -20.63
CA LEU A 86 -14.10 27.92 -20.89
C LEU A 86 -14.14 28.32 -22.38
N VAL A 87 -14.12 27.35 -23.30
CA VAL A 87 -14.22 27.58 -24.74
C VAL A 87 -15.55 28.24 -25.08
N ALA A 88 -16.66 27.76 -24.50
CA ALA A 88 -17.98 28.34 -24.70
C ALA A 88 -18.07 29.80 -24.14
N ALA A 89 -17.50 30.05 -22.96
CA ALA A 89 -17.43 31.38 -22.38
C ALA A 89 -16.61 32.38 -23.23
N ALA A 90 -15.50 31.92 -23.82
CA ALA A 90 -14.68 32.72 -24.71
C ALA A 90 -15.40 33.04 -26.03
N ALA A 91 -16.03 32.04 -26.63
CA ALA A 91 -16.84 32.23 -27.85
C ALA A 91 -17.96 33.27 -27.64
N ALA A 92 -18.69 33.19 -26.52
CA ALA A 92 -19.69 34.18 -26.14
C ALA A 92 -19.09 35.58 -25.91
N ALA A 93 -17.93 35.65 -25.23
CA ALA A 93 -17.23 36.92 -24.97
C ALA A 93 -16.74 37.61 -26.24
N LEU A 94 -16.35 36.83 -27.24
CA LEU A 94 -15.88 37.33 -28.54
C LEU A 94 -16.98 37.46 -29.59
N SER A 95 -18.21 36.99 -29.28
CA SER A 95 -19.37 36.95 -30.21
C SER A 95 -19.03 36.14 -31.49
N VAL A 96 -18.40 34.95 -31.33
CA VAL A 96 -17.97 34.08 -32.42
C VAL A 96 -18.50 32.66 -32.21
N PRO A 97 -18.53 31.81 -33.26
CA PRO A 97 -18.88 30.40 -33.12
C PRO A 97 -17.92 29.65 -32.20
N VAL A 98 -18.45 28.74 -31.36
CA VAL A 98 -17.65 27.89 -30.47
C VAL A 98 -16.61 27.04 -31.25
N ALA A 99 -16.99 26.57 -32.43
CA ALA A 99 -16.11 25.77 -33.29
C ALA A 99 -14.84 26.50 -33.78
N GLU A 100 -14.83 27.82 -33.74
CA GLU A 100 -13.69 28.66 -34.10
C GLU A 100 -12.74 28.92 -32.90
N CYS A 101 -13.15 28.46 -31.68
CA CYS A 101 -12.37 28.66 -30.47
C CYS A 101 -11.72 27.34 -30.02
N ARG A 102 -10.45 27.43 -29.59
CA ARG A 102 -9.68 26.29 -29.07
C ARG A 102 -8.94 26.66 -27.79
N ALA A 103 -9.00 25.75 -26.83
CA ALA A 103 -8.16 25.82 -25.63
C ALA A 103 -6.73 25.40 -25.97
N ASP A 104 -5.74 26.13 -25.50
CA ASP A 104 -4.31 25.85 -25.66
C ASP A 104 -3.50 26.64 -24.63
N SER A 105 -2.72 25.95 -23.80
CA SER A 105 -1.75 26.56 -22.88
C SER A 105 -2.35 27.72 -22.05
N ASP A 106 -3.32 27.41 -21.18
CA ASP A 106 -3.98 28.32 -20.22
C ASP A 106 -4.84 29.44 -20.86
N VAL A 107 -5.06 29.40 -22.16
CA VAL A 107 -5.87 30.40 -22.89
C VAL A 107 -6.88 29.72 -23.80
N VAL A 108 -7.93 30.47 -24.18
CA VAL A 108 -8.75 30.12 -25.32
C VAL A 108 -8.44 31.05 -26.47
N ARG A 109 -8.09 30.46 -27.60
CA ARG A 109 -7.73 31.16 -28.86
C ARG A 109 -8.87 31.06 -29.85
N HIS A 110 -9.27 32.21 -30.42
CA HIS A 110 -10.12 32.25 -31.59
C HIS A 110 -9.25 32.13 -32.85
N LEU A 111 -9.40 31.04 -33.58
CA LEU A 111 -8.48 30.63 -34.66
C LEU A 111 -8.44 31.66 -35.81
N PRO A 112 -9.60 32.18 -36.33
CA PRO A 112 -9.57 33.13 -37.46
C PRO A 112 -8.92 34.48 -37.12
N SER A 113 -9.16 35.04 -35.91
CA SER A 113 -8.66 36.35 -35.53
C SER A 113 -7.39 36.33 -34.69
N ASN A 114 -6.98 35.13 -34.26
CA ASN A 114 -5.85 34.91 -33.33
C ASN A 114 -5.97 35.65 -31.98
N LYS A 115 -7.21 36.15 -31.62
CA LYS A 115 -7.47 36.72 -30.30
C LYS A 115 -7.39 35.63 -29.24
N VAL A 116 -6.84 35.95 -28.06
CA VAL A 116 -6.70 35.04 -26.93
C VAL A 116 -7.36 35.62 -25.69
N LEU A 117 -7.97 34.76 -24.87
CA LEU A 117 -8.52 35.07 -23.56
C LEU A 117 -7.96 34.07 -22.54
N GLY A 118 -7.37 34.58 -21.46
CA GLY A 118 -6.85 33.74 -20.39
C GLY A 118 -7.96 33.08 -19.55
N TYR A 119 -7.69 31.94 -18.99
CA TYR A 119 -8.66 31.18 -18.18
C TYR A 119 -9.17 31.97 -16.98
N GLY A 120 -8.30 32.73 -16.28
CA GLY A 120 -8.72 33.58 -15.18
C GLY A 120 -9.81 34.59 -15.57
N ALA A 121 -9.66 35.28 -16.71
CA ALA A 121 -10.66 36.22 -17.21
C ALA A 121 -11.98 35.55 -17.65
N LEU A 122 -11.96 34.25 -17.90
CA LEU A 122 -13.11 33.46 -18.34
C LEU A 122 -13.79 32.71 -17.19
N ALA A 123 -13.09 32.41 -16.10
CA ALA A 123 -13.54 31.54 -15.04
C ALA A 123 -14.91 31.90 -14.46
N ALA A 124 -15.12 33.19 -14.11
CA ALA A 124 -16.38 33.67 -13.57
C ALA A 124 -17.56 33.58 -14.56
N LYS A 125 -17.29 33.64 -15.87
CA LYS A 125 -18.34 33.48 -16.91
C LYS A 125 -18.60 32.00 -17.16
N ALA A 126 -17.53 31.19 -17.25
CA ALA A 126 -17.61 29.75 -17.46
C ALA A 126 -18.38 29.05 -16.32
N SER A 127 -18.16 29.45 -15.06
CA SER A 127 -18.84 28.85 -13.89
C SER A 127 -20.36 29.01 -13.88
N LYS A 128 -20.91 29.93 -14.67
CA LYS A 128 -22.36 30.13 -14.82
C LYS A 128 -22.99 29.28 -15.92
N LEU A 129 -22.17 28.62 -16.73
CA LEU A 129 -22.63 27.71 -17.78
C LEU A 129 -22.95 26.33 -17.17
N PRO A 130 -23.96 25.63 -17.70
CA PRO A 130 -24.20 24.26 -17.31
C PRO A 130 -23.02 23.38 -17.73
N PRO A 131 -22.58 22.46 -16.88
CA PRO A 131 -21.55 21.50 -17.27
C PRO A 131 -22.07 20.62 -18.43
N PRO A 132 -21.21 20.22 -19.38
CA PRO A 132 -21.61 19.36 -20.48
C PRO A 132 -22.03 17.98 -19.95
N ALA A 133 -23.15 17.46 -20.45
CA ALA A 133 -23.68 16.16 -20.05
C ALA A 133 -22.65 15.02 -20.31
N ARG A 134 -21.84 15.18 -21.35
CA ARG A 134 -20.77 14.26 -21.72
C ARG A 134 -19.60 15.05 -22.33
N ALA A 135 -18.61 15.36 -21.50
CA ALA A 135 -17.39 16.01 -21.96
C ALA A 135 -16.59 15.10 -22.90
N ILE A 136 -16.01 15.68 -23.94
CA ILE A 136 -15.19 14.98 -24.94
C ILE A 136 -13.76 14.89 -24.41
N LEU A 137 -13.30 13.68 -24.14
CA LEU A 137 -11.93 13.42 -23.68
C LEU A 137 -10.96 13.49 -24.86
N LYS A 138 -9.74 13.92 -24.59
CA LYS A 138 -8.62 13.84 -25.54
C LYS A 138 -8.31 12.39 -25.89
N GLU A 139 -8.02 12.16 -27.16
CA GLU A 139 -7.48 10.86 -27.61
C GLU A 139 -6.02 10.72 -27.18
N ARG A 140 -5.59 9.47 -26.95
CA ARG A 140 -4.24 9.17 -26.49
C ARG A 140 -3.14 9.76 -27.38
N ALA A 141 -3.34 9.78 -28.70
CA ALA A 141 -2.39 10.33 -29.66
C ALA A 141 -2.14 11.85 -29.46
N SER A 142 -3.05 12.54 -28.75
CA SER A 142 -2.95 13.97 -28.46
C SER A 142 -2.50 14.27 -27.02
N PHE A 143 -2.09 13.25 -26.24
CA PHE A 143 -1.58 13.47 -24.90
C PHE A 143 -0.24 14.19 -24.92
N ARG A 144 -0.08 15.15 -24.02
CA ARG A 144 1.13 15.95 -23.84
C ARG A 144 1.81 15.68 -22.50
N LEU A 145 1.01 15.33 -21.47
CA LEU A 145 1.47 15.08 -20.10
C LEU A 145 1.36 13.59 -19.74
N ILE A 146 0.19 12.97 -20.00
CA ILE A 146 -0.03 11.56 -19.68
C ILE A 146 0.95 10.69 -20.48
N GLY A 147 1.68 9.84 -19.76
CA GLY A 147 2.68 8.93 -20.35
C GLY A 147 4.06 9.55 -20.55
N THR A 148 4.26 10.80 -20.15
CA THR A 148 5.56 11.49 -20.25
C THR A 148 6.27 11.54 -18.88
N LYS A 149 7.58 11.82 -18.92
CA LYS A 149 8.37 12.06 -17.71
C LYS A 149 8.07 13.45 -17.16
N VAL A 150 7.48 13.48 -15.99
CA VAL A 150 7.15 14.70 -15.26
C VAL A 150 7.72 14.63 -13.86
N ALA A 151 8.45 15.67 -13.45
CA ALA A 151 8.93 15.77 -12.07
C ALA A 151 7.76 15.83 -11.09
N ARG A 152 7.87 15.15 -9.97
CA ARG A 152 6.82 15.17 -8.92
C ARG A 152 6.66 16.59 -8.39
N MET A 153 5.41 17.09 -8.38
CA MET A 153 5.08 18.46 -7.94
C MET A 153 5.42 18.72 -6.48
N GLU A 154 5.27 17.71 -5.64
CA GLU A 154 5.53 17.77 -4.20
C GLU A 154 7.02 17.65 -3.83
N LEU A 155 7.86 17.14 -4.70
CA LEU A 155 9.28 16.86 -4.41
C LEU A 155 10.08 18.09 -3.94
N PRO A 156 9.93 19.29 -4.55
CA PRO A 156 10.65 20.47 -4.08
C PRO A 156 10.36 20.82 -2.62
N GLY A 157 9.11 20.68 -2.18
CA GLY A 157 8.70 20.89 -0.78
C GLY A 157 9.34 19.88 0.16
N HIS A 158 9.38 18.60 -0.23
CA HIS A 158 10.04 17.55 0.56
C HIS A 158 11.54 17.83 0.73
N VAL A 159 12.24 18.15 -0.34
CA VAL A 159 13.71 18.37 -0.30
C VAL A 159 14.09 19.61 0.50
N ARG A 160 13.23 20.65 0.50
CA ARG A 160 13.46 21.88 1.29
C ARG A 160 12.95 21.81 2.71
N GLY A 161 12.27 20.72 3.12
CA GLY A 161 11.66 20.60 4.44
C GLY A 161 10.44 21.51 4.66
N GLU A 162 9.76 21.89 3.58
CA GLU A 162 8.54 22.72 3.59
C GLU A 162 7.24 21.90 3.69
N THR A 163 7.34 20.60 3.43
CA THR A 163 6.18 19.69 3.53
C THR A 163 5.80 19.48 4.98
N ILE A 164 4.53 19.69 5.29
CA ILE A 164 3.98 19.48 6.63
C ILE A 164 3.43 18.06 6.74
N TYR A 165 4.07 17.26 7.59
CA TYR A 165 3.59 15.95 7.99
C TYR A 165 2.73 16.06 9.25
N GLY A 166 2.06 14.98 9.62
CA GLY A 166 1.26 14.97 10.85
C GLY A 166 2.07 15.31 12.11
N PHE A 167 3.31 14.85 12.15
CA PHE A 167 4.25 15.12 13.25
C PHE A 167 4.63 16.61 13.39
N ASP A 168 4.55 17.37 12.29
CA ASP A 168 4.90 18.80 12.25
C ASP A 168 3.74 19.72 12.65
N MET A 169 2.53 19.17 12.83
CA MET A 169 1.36 19.96 13.16
C MET A 169 1.54 20.71 14.49
N ARG A 170 1.16 22.00 14.46
CA ARG A 170 1.16 22.87 15.63
C ARG A 170 -0.15 23.64 15.72
N VAL A 171 -0.83 23.48 16.84
CA VAL A 171 -2.09 24.18 17.14
C VAL A 171 -1.88 25.05 18.38
N PRO A 172 -2.37 26.28 18.40
CA PRO A 172 -2.20 27.17 19.56
C PRO A 172 -2.69 26.52 20.87
N GLY A 173 -1.85 26.58 21.91
CA GLY A 173 -2.17 26.05 23.24
C GLY A 173 -2.09 24.52 23.36
N MET A 174 -1.63 23.81 22.34
CA MET A 174 -1.53 22.35 22.36
C MET A 174 -0.49 21.85 23.36
N VAL A 175 -0.70 20.63 23.80
CA VAL A 175 0.23 19.79 24.57
C VAL A 175 0.55 18.51 23.80
N TYR A 176 1.52 17.76 24.31
CA TYR A 176 1.93 16.49 23.72
C TYR A 176 1.60 15.34 24.65
N ALA A 177 1.15 14.23 24.10
CA ALA A 177 0.83 13.04 24.86
C ALA A 177 1.57 11.81 24.33
N VAL A 178 1.99 10.95 25.23
CA VAL A 178 2.43 9.58 24.94
C VAL A 178 1.74 8.64 25.91
N ILE A 179 1.42 7.42 25.49
CA ILE A 179 0.72 6.44 26.34
C ILE A 179 1.68 5.30 26.70
N GLN A 180 1.74 4.95 27.98
CA GLN A 180 2.35 3.70 28.42
C GLN A 180 1.27 2.63 28.42
N ARG A 181 1.34 1.75 27.42
CA ARG A 181 0.39 0.66 27.21
C ARG A 181 0.80 -0.60 27.97
N PRO A 182 -0.13 -1.53 28.22
CA PRO A 182 0.18 -2.87 28.72
C PRO A 182 1.25 -3.55 27.83
N PRO A 183 2.21 -4.25 28.40
CA PRO A 183 3.28 -4.89 27.60
C PRO A 183 2.81 -6.05 26.71
N GLY A 184 1.59 -6.54 26.90
CA GLY A 184 0.96 -7.56 26.09
C GLY A 184 -0.55 -7.65 26.35
N ALA A 185 -1.28 -8.32 25.48
CA ALA A 185 -2.74 -8.36 25.49
C ALA A 185 -3.37 -8.88 26.80
N GLU A 186 -2.67 -9.80 27.49
CA GLU A 186 -3.10 -10.39 28.75
C GLU A 186 -2.55 -9.68 30.00
N ALA A 187 -1.80 -8.59 29.82
CA ALA A 187 -1.27 -7.81 30.94
C ALA A 187 -2.36 -6.90 31.54
N ARG A 188 -2.38 -6.82 32.85
CA ARG A 188 -3.27 -5.91 33.61
C ARG A 188 -2.45 -5.08 34.57
N LEU A 189 -2.76 -3.81 34.70
CA LEU A 189 -2.11 -2.94 35.65
C LEU A 189 -2.41 -3.43 37.08
N ALA A 190 -1.35 -3.65 37.85
CA ALA A 190 -1.44 -4.09 39.23
C ALA A 190 -1.23 -2.92 40.20
N GLU A 191 -0.32 -2.00 39.85
CA GLU A 191 0.03 -0.86 40.66
C GLU A 191 0.60 0.23 39.76
N ALA A 192 0.26 1.47 40.03
CA ALA A 192 0.77 2.65 39.34
C ALA A 192 1.34 3.64 40.37
N ASP A 193 2.63 3.93 40.26
CA ASP A 193 3.24 5.09 40.91
C ASP A 193 3.58 6.13 39.83
N THR A 194 2.83 7.23 39.82
CA THR A 194 2.98 8.33 38.86
C THR A 194 3.84 9.48 39.38
N SER A 195 4.21 9.45 40.68
CA SER A 195 4.84 10.57 41.38
C SER A 195 6.13 11.08 40.71
N ARG A 196 6.98 10.15 40.24
CA ARG A 196 8.22 10.51 39.54
C ARG A 196 7.95 11.07 38.15
N ALA A 197 6.94 10.57 37.47
CA ALA A 197 6.53 11.08 36.17
C ALA A 197 5.97 12.49 36.28
N GLU A 198 5.11 12.74 37.25
CA GLU A 198 4.55 14.07 37.55
C GLU A 198 5.60 15.09 37.99
N ALA A 199 6.65 14.65 38.69
CA ALA A 199 7.77 15.47 39.07
C ALA A 199 8.78 15.75 37.94
N THR A 200 8.62 15.13 36.77
CA THR A 200 9.51 15.33 35.60
C THR A 200 9.28 16.73 35.02
N PRO A 201 10.35 17.55 34.83
CA PRO A 201 10.20 18.89 34.28
C PRO A 201 9.47 18.91 32.92
N GLY A 202 8.46 19.78 32.81
CA GLY A 202 7.64 19.93 31.61
C GLY A 202 6.50 18.91 31.49
N VAL A 203 6.37 17.95 32.40
CA VAL A 203 5.16 17.12 32.49
C VAL A 203 4.03 17.97 33.09
N VAL A 204 2.89 17.97 32.39
CA VAL A 204 1.69 18.73 32.76
C VAL A 204 0.78 17.91 33.64
N GLN A 205 0.58 16.63 33.28
CA GLN A 205 -0.33 15.70 33.97
C GLN A 205 -0.07 14.25 33.54
N VAL A 206 -0.44 13.32 34.42
CA VAL A 206 -0.59 11.89 34.06
C VAL A 206 -2.05 11.52 34.18
N LEU A 207 -2.59 10.83 33.16
CA LEU A 207 -4.00 10.46 33.05
C LEU A 207 -4.12 8.95 32.79
N GLU A 208 -5.09 8.30 33.43
CA GLU A 208 -5.52 6.97 33.03
C GLU A 208 -6.50 7.09 31.88
N VAL A 209 -6.25 6.35 30.79
CA VAL A 209 -7.09 6.27 29.59
C VAL A 209 -7.31 4.79 29.24
N PRO A 210 -8.30 4.43 28.41
CA PRO A 210 -8.56 3.03 28.06
C PRO A 210 -7.34 2.27 27.52
N ALA A 211 -6.47 2.95 26.77
CA ALA A 211 -5.25 2.36 26.22
C ALA A 211 -4.10 2.21 27.23
N GLY A 212 -4.16 2.82 28.43
CA GLY A 212 -3.11 2.77 29.44
C GLY A 212 -2.95 4.09 30.22
N ASN A 213 -1.72 4.44 30.56
CA ASN A 213 -1.42 5.69 31.26
C ASN A 213 -0.83 6.72 30.28
N ALA A 214 -1.58 7.78 30.00
CA ALA A 214 -1.15 8.89 29.17
C ALA A 214 -0.33 9.90 30.00
N VAL A 215 0.87 10.22 29.54
CA VAL A 215 1.71 11.28 30.09
C VAL A 215 1.64 12.49 29.17
N ILE A 216 1.18 13.59 29.72
CA ILE A 216 1.00 14.86 29.03
C ILE A 216 2.18 15.77 29.34
N GLY A 217 2.84 16.31 28.32
CA GLY A 217 3.97 17.24 28.45
C GLY A 217 3.79 18.50 27.61
N ASP A 218 4.50 19.54 27.97
CA ASP A 218 4.60 20.80 27.20
C ASP A 218 5.46 20.64 25.94
N THR A 219 6.29 19.58 25.91
CA THR A 219 7.10 19.16 24.76
C THR A 219 7.01 17.65 24.56
N PRO A 220 7.30 17.13 23.35
CA PRO A 220 7.42 15.69 23.11
C PRO A 220 8.42 15.02 24.05
N TRP A 221 9.53 15.72 24.33
CA TRP A 221 10.58 15.20 25.21
C TRP A 221 10.12 15.08 26.67
N ALA A 222 9.38 16.06 27.19
CA ALA A 222 8.83 16.02 28.54
C ALA A 222 7.86 14.84 28.71
N ALA A 223 6.95 14.64 27.73
CA ALA A 223 6.02 13.52 27.73
C ALA A 223 6.75 12.16 27.71
N LEU A 224 7.74 11.99 26.82
CA LEU A 224 8.55 10.77 26.74
C LEU A 224 9.39 10.52 28.01
N SER A 225 9.99 11.56 28.58
CA SER A 225 10.78 11.47 29.82
C SER A 225 9.91 11.11 31.02
N GLY A 226 8.73 11.73 31.11
CA GLY A 226 7.73 11.38 32.13
C GLY A 226 7.25 9.94 32.00
N ARG A 227 6.98 9.47 30.76
CA ARG A 227 6.61 8.07 30.51
C ARG A 227 7.70 7.10 31.00
N ALA A 228 8.97 7.42 30.75
CA ALA A 228 10.07 6.60 31.21
C ALA A 228 10.23 6.60 32.76
N ALA A 229 9.70 7.60 33.45
CA ALA A 229 9.73 7.73 34.92
C ALA A 229 8.52 7.06 35.60
N LEU A 230 7.52 6.56 34.86
CA LEU A 230 6.37 5.86 35.42
C LEU A 230 6.81 4.58 36.16
N GLY A 231 6.32 4.40 37.39
CA GLY A 231 6.50 3.21 38.20
C GLY A 231 5.32 2.24 38.06
N LEU A 232 5.14 1.62 36.89
CA LEU A 232 4.02 0.72 36.64
C LEU A 232 4.42 -0.74 36.86
N ARG A 233 3.62 -1.45 37.65
CA ARG A 233 3.72 -2.90 37.79
C ARG A 233 2.56 -3.59 37.08
N TRP A 234 2.91 -4.55 36.25
CA TRP A 234 1.95 -5.32 35.49
C TRP A 234 1.81 -6.74 36.02
N LYS A 235 0.59 -7.23 36.17
CA LYS A 235 0.31 -8.65 36.29
C LYS A 235 0.19 -9.20 34.87
N THR A 236 1.17 -9.99 34.45
CA THR A 236 1.13 -10.71 33.19
C THR A 236 0.58 -12.12 33.45
N ARG A 237 -0.34 -12.55 32.63
CA ARG A 237 -0.75 -13.95 32.54
C ARG A 237 0.10 -14.61 31.47
N ALA A 238 0.40 -15.91 31.61
CA ALA A 238 1.05 -16.65 30.54
C ALA A 238 0.24 -16.51 29.25
N GLY A 239 0.81 -15.79 28.29
CA GLY A 239 0.17 -15.50 27.01
C GLY A 239 0.57 -16.52 25.93
N PHE A 240 0.22 -16.20 24.72
CA PHE A 240 0.63 -16.98 23.57
C PHE A 240 2.08 -16.63 23.14
N ASP A 241 2.73 -17.56 22.47
CA ASP A 241 4.02 -17.37 21.80
C ASP A 241 3.90 -17.63 20.29
N SER A 242 4.93 -17.26 19.53
CA SER A 242 5.00 -17.52 18.08
C SER A 242 4.83 -19.00 17.74
N ALA A 243 5.35 -19.92 18.58
CA ALA A 243 5.22 -21.35 18.34
C ALA A 243 3.78 -21.83 18.51
N ALA A 244 3.05 -21.33 19.52
CA ALA A 244 1.65 -21.64 19.74
C ALA A 244 0.77 -21.10 18.58
N LEU A 245 1.01 -19.86 18.14
CA LEU A 245 0.32 -19.29 16.97
C LEU A 245 0.60 -20.11 15.70
N GLY A 246 1.86 -20.47 15.47
CA GLY A 246 2.26 -21.30 14.34
C GLY A 246 1.61 -22.69 14.35
N ARG A 247 1.46 -23.32 15.54
CA ARG A 247 0.71 -24.59 15.69
C ARG A 247 -0.78 -24.42 15.44
N ALA A 248 -1.39 -23.36 15.92
CA ALA A 248 -2.82 -23.07 15.69
C ALA A 248 -3.14 -22.89 14.19
N ILE A 249 -2.30 -22.12 13.48
CA ILE A 249 -2.44 -21.94 12.03
C ILE A 249 -2.20 -23.27 11.29
N ALA A 250 -1.17 -24.05 11.68
CA ALA A 250 -0.89 -25.35 11.08
C ALA A 250 -2.04 -26.34 11.27
N ALA A 251 -2.64 -26.38 12.45
CA ALA A 251 -3.80 -27.22 12.74
C ALA A 251 -5.03 -26.84 11.88
N GLY A 252 -5.10 -25.61 11.40
CA GLY A 252 -6.12 -25.18 10.43
C GLY A 252 -6.08 -25.98 9.14
N LEU A 253 -4.88 -26.39 8.67
CA LEU A 253 -4.74 -27.19 7.44
C LEU A 253 -5.42 -28.57 7.52
N SER A 254 -5.65 -29.10 8.71
CA SER A 254 -6.36 -30.37 8.92
C SER A 254 -7.89 -30.19 9.00
N LYS A 255 -8.39 -28.96 9.05
CA LYS A 255 -9.83 -28.65 9.10
C LYS A 255 -10.42 -28.51 7.71
N SER A 256 -11.72 -28.77 7.56
CA SER A 256 -12.46 -28.40 6.37
C SER A 256 -12.61 -26.88 6.30
N GLY A 257 -12.40 -26.30 5.13
CA GLY A 257 -12.50 -24.88 4.90
C GLY A 257 -13.56 -24.53 3.86
N ARG A 258 -13.71 -23.22 3.61
CA ARG A 258 -14.55 -22.73 2.52
C ARG A 258 -13.83 -22.95 1.19
N VAL A 259 -14.51 -23.57 0.22
CA VAL A 259 -14.00 -23.64 -1.15
C VAL A 259 -14.10 -22.26 -1.79
N GLY A 260 -12.95 -21.68 -2.13
CA GLY A 260 -12.85 -20.38 -2.78
C GLY A 260 -13.10 -20.50 -4.29
N ARG A 261 -12.22 -21.24 -4.98
CA ARG A 261 -12.34 -21.53 -6.41
C ARG A 261 -12.14 -23.02 -6.68
N SER A 262 -12.87 -23.55 -7.63
CA SER A 262 -12.68 -24.92 -8.08
C SER A 262 -13.05 -25.06 -9.55
N GLY A 263 -12.43 -26.04 -10.22
CA GLY A 263 -12.75 -26.44 -11.59
C GLY A 263 -12.32 -27.88 -11.82
N GLY A 264 -13.08 -28.64 -12.57
CA GLY A 264 -12.81 -30.05 -12.80
C GLY A 264 -12.83 -30.91 -11.52
N GLU A 265 -12.02 -31.97 -11.51
CA GLU A 265 -11.99 -33.03 -10.49
C GLU A 265 -10.60 -33.14 -9.84
N ALA A 266 -10.13 -32.06 -9.12
CA ALA A 266 -8.76 -31.99 -8.63
C ALA A 266 -8.35 -33.17 -7.74
N ASP A 267 -9.17 -33.54 -6.75
CA ASP A 267 -8.87 -34.65 -5.83
C ASP A 267 -8.81 -36.00 -6.55
N ALA A 268 -9.69 -36.23 -7.53
CA ALA A 268 -9.68 -37.46 -8.32
C ALA A 268 -8.47 -37.49 -9.27
N ALA A 269 -8.11 -36.36 -9.88
CA ALA A 269 -6.95 -36.27 -10.76
C ALA A 269 -5.65 -36.51 -9.97
N LEU A 270 -5.50 -35.90 -8.78
CA LEU A 270 -4.36 -36.13 -7.88
C LEU A 270 -4.22 -37.59 -7.46
N LYS A 271 -5.33 -38.29 -7.21
CA LYS A 271 -5.30 -39.72 -6.83
C LYS A 271 -4.86 -40.63 -7.98
N ARG A 272 -5.15 -40.26 -9.23
CA ARG A 272 -4.81 -41.05 -10.41
C ARG A 272 -3.43 -40.75 -11.01
N ALA A 273 -2.82 -39.64 -10.59
CA ALA A 273 -1.58 -39.16 -11.18
C ALA A 273 -0.39 -40.04 -10.81
N GLY A 274 0.48 -40.29 -11.78
CA GLY A 274 1.74 -41.01 -11.58
C GLY A 274 2.83 -40.14 -10.92
N THR A 275 2.75 -38.83 -11.08
CA THR A 275 3.68 -37.88 -10.47
C THR A 275 2.88 -36.83 -9.71
N VAL A 276 3.07 -36.80 -8.38
CA VAL A 276 2.46 -35.80 -7.50
C VAL A 276 3.57 -35.10 -6.72
N VAL A 277 3.52 -33.78 -6.71
CA VAL A 277 4.37 -32.91 -5.87
C VAL A 277 3.53 -32.41 -4.70
N GLU A 278 4.08 -32.44 -3.49
CA GLU A 278 3.43 -31.89 -2.30
C GLU A 278 4.39 -30.95 -1.57
N ALA A 279 3.89 -29.81 -1.12
CA ALA A 279 4.66 -28.83 -0.37
C ALA A 279 3.76 -28.08 0.63
N THR A 280 4.36 -27.68 1.75
CA THR A 280 3.74 -26.77 2.72
C THR A 280 4.59 -25.54 2.87
N TYR A 281 3.98 -24.38 2.69
CA TYR A 281 4.60 -23.07 2.80
C TYR A 281 4.13 -22.33 4.05
N ALA A 282 4.97 -21.41 4.56
CA ALA A 282 4.64 -20.59 5.71
C ALA A 282 5.16 -19.16 5.55
N THR A 283 4.35 -18.19 5.98
CA THR A 283 4.77 -16.79 6.08
C THR A 283 4.52 -16.25 7.48
N PRO A 284 5.42 -15.38 8.02
CA PRO A 284 5.30 -14.85 9.38
C PRO A 284 4.38 -13.63 9.44
N PHE A 285 4.11 -13.14 10.65
CA PHE A 285 3.61 -11.81 10.88
C PHE A 285 4.65 -10.76 10.49
N GLN A 286 4.18 -9.59 10.00
CA GLN A 286 5.04 -8.48 9.58
C GLN A 286 4.50 -7.16 10.12
N ALA A 287 5.39 -6.26 10.56
CA ALA A 287 5.03 -4.89 10.85
C ALA A 287 4.97 -4.05 9.56
N HIS A 288 4.20 -2.98 9.59
CA HIS A 288 4.16 -1.98 8.51
C HIS A 288 5.40 -1.07 8.54
N ALA A 289 5.80 -0.68 9.74
CA ALA A 289 7.00 0.10 10.04
C ALA A 289 7.18 1.37 9.17
N PRO A 290 6.17 2.25 9.02
CA PRO A 290 6.34 3.49 8.29
C PRO A 290 7.44 4.35 8.94
N MET A 291 8.20 5.13 8.15
CA MET A 291 9.29 5.96 8.68
C MET A 291 8.80 7.03 9.65
N GLU A 292 7.71 7.70 9.33
CA GLU A 292 7.01 8.57 10.28
C GLU A 292 6.23 7.71 11.27
N PRO A 293 6.57 7.74 12.58
CA PRO A 293 5.77 7.06 13.60
C PRO A 293 4.35 7.60 13.64
N MET A 294 3.42 6.79 14.13
CA MET A 294 2.01 7.15 14.20
C MET A 294 1.82 8.39 15.10
N ASN A 295 1.02 9.35 14.64
CA ASN A 295 0.72 10.58 15.36
C ASN A 295 -0.66 11.12 14.94
N CYS A 296 -1.31 11.84 15.84
CA CYS A 296 -2.59 12.50 15.60
C CYS A 296 -2.70 13.76 16.47
N THR A 297 -3.08 14.88 15.87
CA THR A 297 -3.36 16.13 16.60
C THR A 297 -4.87 16.34 16.64
N VAL A 298 -5.41 16.60 17.82
CA VAL A 298 -6.83 16.77 18.10
C VAL A 298 -7.10 18.08 18.81
N ARG A 299 -8.10 18.82 18.35
CA ARG A 299 -8.73 19.93 19.07
C ARG A 299 -10.22 19.60 19.20
N LEU A 300 -10.74 19.63 20.40
CA LEU A 300 -12.18 19.52 20.66
C LEU A 300 -12.71 20.83 21.22
N GLY A 301 -13.83 21.28 20.71
CA GLY A 301 -14.69 22.29 21.30
C GLY A 301 -15.97 21.63 21.86
N ASP A 302 -16.88 22.45 22.41
CA ASP A 302 -18.14 21.95 22.99
C ASP A 302 -19.08 21.30 21.95
N SER A 303 -18.98 21.70 20.68
CA SER A 303 -19.88 21.25 19.62
C SER A 303 -19.18 20.92 18.29
N ASP A 304 -17.85 21.04 18.24
CA ASP A 304 -17.05 20.81 17.04
C ASP A 304 -15.69 20.18 17.39
N GLY A 305 -15.00 19.65 16.37
CA GLY A 305 -13.65 19.12 16.53
C GLY A 305 -12.84 19.15 15.25
N ASP A 306 -11.53 19.35 15.39
CA ASP A 306 -10.57 19.25 14.31
C ASP A 306 -9.56 18.13 14.58
N ILE A 307 -9.35 17.30 13.59
CA ILE A 307 -8.42 16.15 13.61
C ILE A 307 -7.40 16.33 12.50
N TRP A 308 -6.13 16.53 12.83
CA TRP A 308 -5.03 16.53 11.87
C TRP A 308 -4.28 15.21 11.97
N VAL A 309 -4.32 14.43 10.90
CA VAL A 309 -3.75 13.08 10.91
C VAL A 309 -3.35 12.63 9.50
N GLY A 310 -2.22 11.94 9.39
CA GLY A 310 -1.87 11.20 8.19
C GLY A 310 -2.68 9.91 8.14
N THR A 311 -3.71 9.84 7.31
CA THR A 311 -4.62 8.68 7.22
C THR A 311 -4.92 8.26 5.79
N GLN A 312 -5.15 6.96 5.59
CA GLN A 312 -5.68 6.40 4.35
C GLN A 312 -7.22 6.34 4.35
N SER A 313 -7.87 6.50 5.53
CA SER A 313 -9.32 6.34 5.71
C SER A 313 -9.92 7.56 6.43
N PRO A 314 -9.91 8.75 5.80
CA PRO A 314 -10.40 9.96 6.48
C PRO A 314 -11.89 9.90 6.84
N ALA A 315 -12.69 9.12 6.12
CA ALA A 315 -14.10 8.90 6.46
C ALA A 315 -14.26 8.11 7.77
N ASP A 316 -13.46 7.06 7.96
CA ASP A 316 -13.43 6.26 9.18
C ASP A 316 -12.89 7.06 10.37
N VAL A 317 -11.81 7.84 10.16
CA VAL A 317 -11.30 8.79 11.16
C VAL A 317 -12.39 9.72 11.67
N ARG A 318 -13.20 10.30 10.77
CA ARG A 318 -14.31 11.18 11.16
C ARG A 318 -15.36 10.44 11.99
N ALA A 319 -15.70 9.21 11.60
CA ALA A 319 -16.70 8.41 12.30
C ALA A 319 -16.22 8.04 13.72
N VAL A 320 -15.00 7.52 13.85
CA VAL A 320 -14.39 7.15 15.14
C VAL A 320 -14.23 8.38 16.05
N ALA A 321 -13.71 9.49 15.50
CA ALA A 321 -13.54 10.71 16.30
C ALA A 321 -14.88 11.25 16.81
N ALA A 322 -15.93 11.22 15.99
CA ALA A 322 -17.27 11.66 16.38
C ALA A 322 -17.87 10.76 17.48
N GLU A 323 -17.73 9.44 17.34
CA GLU A 323 -18.21 8.47 18.32
C GLU A 323 -17.53 8.70 19.69
N VAL A 324 -16.20 8.79 19.73
CA VAL A 324 -15.43 8.95 20.97
C VAL A 324 -15.65 10.32 21.62
N ALA A 325 -15.74 11.38 20.80
CA ALA A 325 -16.02 12.72 21.27
C ALA A 325 -17.50 12.93 21.68
N GLU A 326 -18.39 11.98 21.34
CA GLU A 326 -19.85 12.11 21.51
C GLU A 326 -20.44 13.29 20.75
N LEU A 327 -19.88 13.56 19.56
CA LEU A 327 -20.29 14.62 18.64
C LEU A 327 -20.91 14.05 17.36
N LYS A 328 -21.57 14.92 16.59
CA LYS A 328 -22.06 14.51 15.27
C LYS A 328 -20.90 14.42 14.27
N PRO A 329 -20.91 13.44 13.35
CA PRO A 329 -19.84 13.32 12.34
C PRO A 329 -19.63 14.61 11.51
N GLU A 330 -20.71 15.35 11.23
CA GLU A 330 -20.66 16.60 10.45
C GLU A 330 -19.94 17.75 11.18
N SER A 331 -19.83 17.68 12.50
CA SER A 331 -19.12 18.66 13.31
C SER A 331 -17.63 18.33 13.51
N ILE A 332 -17.17 17.20 12.98
CA ILE A 332 -15.75 16.82 13.00
C ILE A 332 -15.11 17.14 11.64
N ALA A 333 -14.14 18.03 11.64
CA ALA A 333 -13.30 18.32 10.49
C ALA A 333 -12.03 17.44 10.53
N VAL A 334 -11.80 16.67 9.46
CA VAL A 334 -10.59 15.87 9.30
C VAL A 334 -9.67 16.54 8.28
N HIS A 335 -8.48 16.90 8.72
CA HIS A 335 -7.43 17.52 7.94
C HIS A 335 -6.36 16.46 7.65
N THR A 336 -6.44 15.82 6.48
CA THR A 336 -5.45 14.84 6.07
C THR A 336 -4.13 15.53 5.77
N THR A 337 -3.05 15.13 6.45
CA THR A 337 -1.69 15.61 6.18
C THR A 337 -1.00 14.68 5.17
N VAL A 338 0.16 15.09 4.64
CA VAL A 338 1.06 14.17 3.94
C VAL A 338 1.54 13.11 4.92
N LEU A 339 1.64 11.87 4.46
CA LEU A 339 2.04 10.73 5.28
C LEU A 339 3.51 10.36 5.03
N GLY A 340 4.29 10.22 6.08
CA GLY A 340 5.66 9.70 6.02
C GLY A 340 5.72 8.18 5.89
N GLY A 341 4.98 7.65 4.91
CA GLY A 341 4.75 6.23 4.69
C GLY A 341 3.49 5.72 5.40
N SER A 342 2.97 4.60 4.92
CA SER A 342 1.81 3.94 5.54
C SER A 342 1.85 2.41 5.37
N PHE A 343 1.93 1.92 4.15
CA PHE A 343 1.94 0.49 3.80
C PHE A 343 0.69 -0.29 4.26
N GLY A 344 -0.40 0.44 4.59
CA GLY A 344 -1.63 -0.09 5.14
C GLY A 344 -1.90 0.30 6.59
N ARG A 345 -0.87 0.61 7.41
CA ARG A 345 -1.00 0.91 8.83
C ARG A 345 -1.98 2.05 9.13
N ARG A 346 -2.02 3.05 8.28
CA ARG A 346 -2.85 4.24 8.47
C ARG A 346 -4.26 4.10 7.87
N MET A 347 -4.68 2.86 7.59
CA MET A 347 -6.09 2.51 7.38
C MET A 347 -6.82 2.30 8.71
N ASP A 348 -6.09 1.92 9.77
CA ASP A 348 -6.64 1.72 11.09
C ASP A 348 -6.78 3.06 11.82
N SER A 349 -7.87 3.24 12.59
CA SER A 349 -8.18 4.47 13.35
C SER A 349 -7.95 4.33 14.86
N ASP A 350 -7.24 3.29 15.29
CA ASP A 350 -6.89 3.04 16.70
C ASP A 350 -6.17 4.22 17.36
N LEU A 351 -5.17 4.79 16.68
CA LEU A 351 -4.47 5.99 17.13
C LEU A 351 -5.41 7.20 17.29
N VAL A 352 -6.39 7.36 16.38
CA VAL A 352 -7.33 8.48 16.43
C VAL A 352 -8.25 8.35 17.63
N GLN A 353 -8.73 7.14 17.90
CA GLN A 353 -9.50 6.85 19.10
C GLN A 353 -8.74 7.28 20.36
N GLU A 354 -7.51 6.81 20.53
CA GLU A 354 -6.65 7.18 21.66
C GLU A 354 -6.41 8.70 21.77
N ALA A 355 -6.16 9.36 20.63
CA ALA A 355 -5.91 10.80 20.63
C ALA A 355 -7.13 11.62 21.05
N VAL A 356 -8.33 11.21 20.62
CA VAL A 356 -9.59 11.85 20.99
C VAL A 356 -9.92 11.60 22.47
N GLU A 357 -9.71 10.38 22.98
CA GLU A 357 -9.85 10.06 24.40
C GLU A 357 -8.97 10.95 25.28
N VAL A 358 -7.69 11.12 24.91
CA VAL A 358 -6.77 12.01 25.63
C VAL A 358 -7.20 13.46 25.54
N ALA A 359 -7.60 13.95 24.34
CA ALA A 359 -8.04 15.33 24.15
C ALA A 359 -9.29 15.65 25.00
N LYS A 360 -10.25 14.71 25.05
CA LYS A 360 -11.45 14.81 25.87
C LYS A 360 -11.11 14.89 27.35
N ALA A 361 -10.18 14.05 27.82
CA ALA A 361 -9.77 14.01 29.23
C ALA A 361 -9.00 15.24 29.67
N ILE A 362 -8.13 15.82 28.83
CA ILE A 362 -7.31 16.99 29.18
C ILE A 362 -8.03 18.34 28.92
N GLY A 363 -9.05 18.38 28.08
CA GLY A 363 -9.77 19.60 27.71
C GLY A 363 -8.92 20.64 26.96
N ARG A 364 -7.86 20.22 26.28
CA ARG A 364 -6.93 21.07 25.52
C ARG A 364 -6.57 20.40 24.20
N PRO A 365 -6.15 21.17 23.18
CA PRO A 365 -5.57 20.58 21.98
C PRO A 365 -4.36 19.71 22.35
N VAL A 366 -4.30 18.52 21.78
CA VAL A 366 -3.23 17.54 22.07
C VAL A 366 -2.71 16.89 20.79
N GLN A 367 -1.40 16.70 20.72
CA GLN A 367 -0.79 15.80 19.76
C GLN A 367 -0.39 14.50 20.47
N LEU A 368 -1.08 13.41 20.15
CA LEU A 368 -0.68 12.08 20.59
C LEU A 368 0.42 11.54 19.66
N LEU A 369 1.48 11.05 20.27
CA LEU A 369 2.66 10.53 19.59
C LEU A 369 2.88 9.06 19.99
N TRP A 370 3.09 8.22 18.99
CA TRP A 370 3.66 6.89 19.19
C TRP A 370 5.16 6.94 18.96
N SER A 371 5.93 6.31 19.85
CA SER A 371 7.34 6.04 19.59
C SER A 371 7.48 4.88 18.58
N ARG A 372 8.70 4.63 18.09
CA ARG A 372 8.95 3.45 17.24
C ARG A 372 8.64 2.15 17.97
N ASP A 373 8.92 2.08 19.26
CA ASP A 373 8.56 0.94 20.12
C ASP A 373 7.04 0.74 20.18
N ASP A 374 6.26 1.81 20.32
CA ASP A 374 4.80 1.75 20.29
C ASP A 374 4.29 1.21 18.95
N ASP A 375 4.80 1.73 17.83
CA ASP A 375 4.40 1.33 16.48
C ASP A 375 4.71 -0.14 16.19
N MET A 376 5.87 -0.64 16.65
CA MET A 376 6.27 -2.03 16.48
C MET A 376 5.46 -3.00 17.36
N ARG A 377 5.09 -2.60 18.57
CA ARG A 377 4.50 -3.50 19.58
C ARG A 377 3.00 -3.46 19.69
N HIS A 378 2.40 -2.31 19.38
CA HIS A 378 0.96 -2.08 19.64
C HIS A 378 0.15 -1.83 18.37
N GLY A 379 0.79 -1.83 17.19
CA GLY A 379 0.10 -1.74 15.91
C GLY A 379 -0.56 -3.04 15.48
N SER A 380 -1.27 -2.98 14.36
CA SER A 380 -1.75 -4.15 13.64
C SER A 380 -0.65 -4.72 12.74
N PHE A 381 -0.73 -6.01 12.41
CA PHE A 381 0.29 -6.72 11.64
C PHE A 381 -0.28 -7.31 10.36
N ARG A 382 0.58 -7.49 9.34
CA ARG A 382 0.27 -8.44 8.27
C ARG A 382 0.14 -9.83 8.91
N PRO A 383 -0.99 -10.52 8.75
CA PRO A 383 -1.20 -11.83 9.35
C PRO A 383 -0.16 -12.86 8.85
N ALA A 384 0.17 -13.83 9.70
CA ALA A 384 0.85 -15.04 9.27
C ALA A 384 -0.12 -15.99 8.58
N ASN A 385 0.37 -16.84 7.66
CA ASN A 385 -0.43 -17.93 7.11
C ASN A 385 0.41 -19.17 6.76
N ARG A 386 -0.28 -20.26 6.46
CA ARG A 386 0.30 -21.47 5.89
C ARG A 386 -0.53 -21.97 4.72
N ALA A 387 0.15 -22.50 3.71
CA ALA A 387 -0.49 -23.13 2.56
C ALA A 387 0.02 -24.54 2.35
N GLN A 388 -0.88 -25.50 2.21
CA GLN A 388 -0.60 -26.84 1.71
C GLN A 388 -0.94 -26.90 0.24
N MET A 389 0.02 -27.30 -0.57
CA MET A 389 -0.09 -27.39 -2.02
C MET A 389 0.12 -28.84 -2.47
N ARG A 390 -0.71 -29.32 -3.39
CA ARG A 390 -0.56 -30.61 -4.07
C ARG A 390 -0.76 -30.39 -5.56
N GLY A 391 0.13 -30.91 -6.38
CA GLY A 391 0.04 -30.76 -7.83
C GLY A 391 0.35 -32.06 -8.56
N ALA A 392 -0.41 -32.40 -9.58
CA ALA A 392 -0.23 -33.53 -10.44
C ALA A 392 0.30 -33.12 -11.80
N LEU A 393 1.25 -33.89 -12.33
CA LEU A 393 1.80 -33.73 -13.68
C LEU A 393 1.38 -34.90 -14.58
N LYS A 394 1.08 -34.56 -15.85
CA LYS A 394 0.82 -35.51 -16.90
C LYS A 394 1.43 -35.01 -18.21
N GLY A 395 2.30 -35.82 -18.83
CA GLY A 395 2.99 -35.43 -20.07
C GLY A 395 3.80 -34.11 -19.91
N GLY A 396 4.42 -33.88 -18.76
CA GLY A 396 5.20 -32.65 -18.48
C GLY A 396 4.35 -31.39 -18.25
N ARG A 397 3.03 -31.51 -18.18
CA ARG A 397 2.10 -30.39 -17.94
C ARG A 397 1.37 -30.55 -16.60
N ILE A 398 0.89 -29.43 -16.04
CA ILE A 398 0.04 -29.43 -14.85
C ILE A 398 -1.33 -30.03 -15.23
N GLU A 399 -1.71 -31.13 -14.58
CA GLU A 399 -3.03 -31.75 -14.71
C GLU A 399 -3.97 -31.27 -13.60
N ALA A 400 -3.47 -31.20 -12.37
CA ALA A 400 -4.28 -30.78 -11.24
C ALA A 400 -3.47 -29.99 -10.21
N ILE A 401 -4.13 -29.05 -9.53
CA ILE A 401 -3.61 -28.39 -8.30
C ILE A 401 -4.73 -28.36 -7.27
N ALA A 402 -4.41 -28.79 -6.04
CA ALA A 402 -5.19 -28.54 -4.85
C ALA A 402 -4.37 -27.66 -3.89
N MET A 403 -4.95 -26.55 -3.46
CA MET A 403 -4.38 -25.60 -2.53
C MET A 403 -5.29 -25.43 -1.31
N LYS A 404 -4.73 -25.53 -0.12
CA LYS A 404 -5.42 -25.21 1.13
C LYS A 404 -4.61 -24.17 1.88
N VAL A 405 -5.23 -23.03 2.20
CA VAL A 405 -4.60 -21.94 2.96
C VAL A 405 -5.29 -21.80 4.31
N ALA A 406 -4.50 -21.71 5.37
CA ALA A 406 -4.99 -21.47 6.73
C ALA A 406 -4.33 -20.23 7.33
N GLY A 407 -5.14 -19.36 7.95
CA GLY A 407 -4.67 -18.14 8.62
C GLY A 407 -5.79 -17.17 8.96
N PRO A 408 -5.48 -16.01 9.55
CA PRO A 408 -6.44 -14.93 9.77
C PRO A 408 -7.06 -14.45 8.44
N ALA A 409 -8.25 -13.83 8.53
CA ALA A 409 -9.09 -13.53 7.36
C ALA A 409 -8.33 -12.84 6.21
N MET A 410 -7.60 -11.77 6.47
CA MET A 410 -6.89 -11.01 5.42
C MET A 410 -5.77 -11.79 4.73
N SER A 411 -5.24 -12.84 5.34
CA SER A 411 -4.23 -13.71 4.72
C SER A 411 -4.79 -14.66 3.66
N LEU A 412 -6.12 -14.79 3.62
CA LEU A 412 -6.83 -15.67 2.68
C LEU A 412 -7.23 -14.94 1.39
N ASP A 413 -7.01 -13.63 1.31
CA ASP A 413 -7.31 -12.82 0.14
C ASP A 413 -6.21 -12.93 -0.93
N GLY A 414 -6.52 -12.49 -2.15
CA GLY A 414 -5.54 -12.33 -3.21
C GLY A 414 -4.90 -13.62 -3.70
N ILE A 415 -5.52 -14.78 -3.47
CA ILE A 415 -5.10 -16.05 -4.06
C ILE A 415 -5.46 -16.01 -5.55
N ASN A 416 -4.45 -16.13 -6.41
CA ASN A 416 -4.62 -16.13 -7.86
C ASN A 416 -3.84 -17.27 -8.49
N MET A 417 -4.56 -18.33 -8.89
CA MET A 417 -4.04 -19.37 -9.78
C MET A 417 -4.40 -18.97 -11.21
N LEU A 418 -3.42 -18.42 -11.94
CA LEU A 418 -3.62 -17.84 -13.27
C LEU A 418 -3.18 -18.79 -14.39
N TYR A 419 -2.56 -19.90 -14.04
CA TYR A 419 -2.11 -20.91 -14.96
C TYR A 419 -3.25 -21.77 -15.49
N ASP A 420 -3.09 -22.28 -16.69
CA ASP A 420 -4.01 -23.22 -17.32
C ASP A 420 -3.95 -24.57 -16.61
N VAL A 421 -4.78 -24.74 -15.60
CA VAL A 421 -4.90 -25.94 -14.77
C VAL A 421 -6.28 -26.57 -14.99
N PRO A 422 -6.37 -27.76 -15.64
CA PRO A 422 -7.66 -28.40 -15.93
C PRO A 422 -8.48 -28.73 -14.68
N HIS A 423 -7.79 -29.15 -13.60
CA HIS A 423 -8.41 -29.57 -12.36
C HIS A 423 -7.85 -28.76 -11.19
N TYR A 424 -8.62 -27.82 -10.68
CA TYR A 424 -8.20 -26.92 -9.62
C TYR A 424 -9.16 -26.90 -8.44
N ARG A 425 -8.61 -26.90 -7.20
CA ARG A 425 -9.37 -26.72 -5.96
C ARG A 425 -8.60 -25.82 -5.00
N GLU A 426 -9.24 -24.75 -4.58
CA GLU A 426 -8.76 -23.86 -3.54
C GLU A 426 -9.66 -23.98 -2.31
N GLU A 427 -9.07 -24.14 -1.14
CA GLU A 427 -9.77 -24.22 0.13
C GLU A 427 -9.14 -23.23 1.14
N GLN A 428 -9.97 -22.45 1.80
CA GLN A 428 -9.59 -21.40 2.74
C GLN A 428 -10.09 -21.73 4.13
N VAL A 429 -9.19 -21.77 5.12
CA VAL A 429 -9.49 -22.04 6.51
C VAL A 429 -9.16 -20.82 7.36
N ARG A 430 -10.18 -20.12 7.83
CA ARG A 430 -9.99 -19.01 8.76
C ARG A 430 -9.54 -19.55 10.12
N VAL A 431 -8.46 -18.97 10.64
CA VAL A 431 -7.94 -19.23 11.98
C VAL A 431 -7.88 -17.90 12.72
N ASP A 432 -8.71 -17.75 13.73
CA ASP A 432 -8.68 -16.55 14.58
C ASP A 432 -7.47 -16.61 15.52
N VAL A 433 -6.79 -15.50 15.66
CA VAL A 433 -5.60 -15.33 16.50
C VAL A 433 -5.77 -14.11 17.39
N PRO A 434 -5.22 -14.09 18.62
CA PRO A 434 -5.30 -12.95 19.53
C PRO A 434 -4.30 -11.83 19.18
N VAL A 435 -4.07 -11.60 17.88
CA VAL A 435 -3.12 -10.62 17.37
C VAL A 435 -3.87 -9.70 16.42
N PRO A 436 -3.85 -8.37 16.61
CA PRO A 436 -4.44 -7.44 15.66
C PRO A 436 -3.82 -7.60 14.28
N THR A 437 -4.64 -7.72 13.26
CA THR A 437 -4.17 -7.87 11.87
C THR A 437 -4.85 -6.88 10.96
N SER A 438 -4.08 -6.28 10.05
CA SER A 438 -4.56 -5.30 9.10
C SER A 438 -3.95 -5.50 7.71
N ALA A 439 -4.40 -4.68 6.75
CA ALA A 439 -3.90 -4.67 5.39
C ALA A 439 -2.44 -4.20 5.34
N TRP A 440 -1.56 -5.07 4.91
CA TRP A 440 -0.16 -4.75 4.61
C TRP A 440 0.01 -4.67 3.10
N ARG A 441 0.93 -3.86 2.58
CA ARG A 441 1.12 -3.61 1.14
C ARG A 441 1.00 -4.89 0.31
N ALA A 442 0.02 -4.95 -0.57
CA ALA A 442 -0.46 -6.07 -1.39
C ALA A 442 -1.35 -7.11 -0.67
N VAL A 443 -1.77 -6.84 0.57
CA VAL A 443 -2.72 -7.68 1.34
C VAL A 443 -2.31 -9.17 1.28
N GLY A 444 -3.26 -10.09 1.18
CA GLY A 444 -2.98 -11.53 1.08
C GLY A 444 -2.20 -11.94 -0.17
N ALA A 445 -2.23 -11.14 -1.27
CA ALA A 445 -1.39 -11.42 -2.43
C ALA A 445 0.11 -11.40 -2.11
N SER A 446 0.55 -10.61 -1.11
CA SER A 446 1.95 -10.56 -0.65
C SER A 446 2.48 -11.92 -0.13
N GLN A 447 1.57 -12.78 0.29
CA GLN A 447 1.85 -14.11 0.87
C GLN A 447 1.52 -15.21 -0.13
N ASN A 448 0.32 -15.15 -0.71
CA ASN A 448 -0.21 -16.21 -1.55
C ASN A 448 0.53 -16.35 -2.88
N ALA A 449 1.13 -15.26 -3.40
CA ALA A 449 2.04 -15.34 -4.52
C ALA A 449 3.30 -16.19 -4.20
N PHE A 450 3.84 -16.07 -2.98
CA PHE A 450 4.96 -16.90 -2.56
C PHE A 450 4.60 -18.39 -2.61
N HIS A 451 3.42 -18.75 -2.13
CA HIS A 451 2.97 -20.14 -2.17
C HIS A 451 2.78 -20.65 -3.60
N VAL A 452 2.02 -19.91 -4.41
CA VAL A 452 1.67 -20.32 -5.78
C VAL A 452 2.92 -20.38 -6.66
N GLU A 453 3.72 -19.34 -6.71
CA GLU A 453 4.83 -19.21 -7.64
C GLU A 453 6.04 -20.09 -7.29
N SER A 454 6.29 -20.29 -5.98
CA SER A 454 7.29 -21.27 -5.54
C SER A 454 6.84 -22.70 -5.86
N PHE A 455 5.55 -23.00 -5.70
CA PHE A 455 5.03 -24.32 -6.02
C PHE A 455 5.02 -24.62 -7.52
N VAL A 456 4.69 -23.64 -8.35
CA VAL A 456 4.78 -23.78 -9.83
C VAL A 456 6.23 -24.03 -10.26
N ASP A 457 7.20 -23.44 -9.59
CA ASP A 457 8.62 -23.72 -9.82
C ASP A 457 9.01 -25.16 -9.44
N GLU A 458 8.48 -25.68 -8.32
CA GLU A 458 8.68 -27.08 -7.93
C GLU A 458 8.07 -28.04 -8.96
N LEU A 459 6.90 -27.71 -9.51
CA LEU A 459 6.29 -28.48 -10.59
C LEU A 459 7.10 -28.45 -11.89
N ALA A 460 7.68 -27.29 -12.25
CA ALA A 460 8.56 -27.16 -13.41
C ALA A 460 9.77 -28.08 -13.30
N VAL A 461 10.42 -28.08 -12.12
CA VAL A 461 11.56 -28.97 -11.84
C VAL A 461 11.16 -30.44 -11.88
N ALA A 462 10.03 -30.81 -11.29
CA ALA A 462 9.51 -32.18 -11.33
C ALA A 462 9.15 -32.65 -12.76
N ALA A 463 8.78 -31.70 -13.64
CA ALA A 463 8.54 -31.94 -15.07
C ALA A 463 9.84 -32.01 -15.88
N GLY A 464 11.03 -31.71 -15.29
CA GLY A 464 12.29 -31.58 -16.01
C GLY A 464 12.33 -30.42 -16.99
N ALA A 465 11.51 -29.37 -16.75
CA ALA A 465 11.34 -28.24 -17.65
C ALA A 465 12.05 -26.98 -17.11
N ASP A 466 12.47 -26.10 -18.04
CA ASP A 466 12.92 -24.76 -17.70
C ASP A 466 11.78 -23.99 -17.03
N PRO A 467 12.01 -23.34 -15.86
CA PRO A 467 10.95 -22.67 -15.11
C PRO A 467 10.22 -21.55 -15.87
N LEU A 468 10.90 -20.84 -16.77
CA LEU A 468 10.30 -19.82 -17.63
C LEU A 468 9.44 -20.47 -18.70
N ALA A 469 9.98 -21.42 -19.44
CA ALA A 469 9.28 -22.12 -20.50
C ALA A 469 8.03 -22.84 -19.97
N PHE A 470 8.15 -23.46 -18.78
CA PHE A 470 7.03 -24.11 -18.11
C PHE A 470 5.89 -23.13 -17.80
N ARG A 471 6.20 -21.92 -17.26
CA ARG A 471 5.20 -20.89 -16.99
C ARG A 471 4.52 -20.40 -18.27
N ILE A 472 5.30 -20.08 -19.30
CA ILE A 472 4.78 -19.61 -20.60
C ILE A 472 3.83 -20.64 -21.20
N ALA A 473 4.18 -21.95 -21.15
CA ALA A 473 3.34 -23.02 -21.67
C ALA A 473 1.98 -23.14 -20.95
N HIS A 474 1.85 -22.62 -19.72
CA HIS A 474 0.62 -22.68 -18.92
C HIS A 474 -0.09 -21.32 -18.78
N LEU A 475 0.25 -20.32 -19.59
CA LEU A 475 -0.35 -18.96 -19.53
C LEU A 475 -1.10 -18.59 -20.83
N SER A 476 -1.60 -19.57 -21.59
CA SER A 476 -2.27 -19.31 -22.87
C SER A 476 -3.52 -18.40 -22.70
N ALA A 477 -4.23 -18.53 -21.60
CA ALA A 477 -5.37 -17.69 -21.24
C ALA A 477 -4.99 -16.32 -20.62
N GLN A 478 -3.70 -16.05 -20.42
CA GLN A 478 -3.20 -14.84 -19.76
C GLN A 478 -2.12 -14.14 -20.60
N PRO A 479 -2.42 -13.65 -21.81
CA PRO A 479 -1.41 -13.12 -22.74
C PRO A 479 -0.66 -11.90 -22.17
N ARG A 480 -1.30 -11.05 -21.38
CA ARG A 480 -0.66 -9.89 -20.72
C ARG A 480 0.39 -10.34 -19.71
N LEU A 481 0.08 -11.36 -18.90
CA LEU A 481 1.02 -11.90 -17.92
C LEU A 481 2.19 -12.61 -18.61
N ALA A 482 1.91 -13.40 -19.66
CA ALA A 482 2.93 -14.05 -20.48
C ALA A 482 3.84 -13.02 -21.17
N GLY A 483 3.28 -11.90 -21.65
CA GLY A 483 4.03 -10.79 -22.24
C GLY A 483 4.96 -10.12 -21.24
N ALA A 484 4.48 -9.80 -20.03
CA ALA A 484 5.30 -9.25 -18.97
C ALA A 484 6.42 -10.23 -18.57
N LEU A 485 6.10 -11.53 -18.44
CA LEU A 485 7.07 -12.57 -18.09
C LEU A 485 8.17 -12.69 -19.17
N SER A 486 7.79 -12.70 -20.45
CA SER A 486 8.74 -12.76 -21.56
C SER A 486 9.64 -11.53 -21.62
N LEU A 487 9.11 -10.33 -21.34
CA LEU A 487 9.88 -9.09 -21.30
C LEU A 487 10.90 -9.11 -20.14
N ALA A 488 10.48 -9.48 -18.93
CA ALA A 488 11.38 -9.59 -17.77
C ALA A 488 12.52 -10.56 -18.06
N ALA A 489 12.21 -11.74 -18.60
CA ALA A 489 13.19 -12.76 -18.95
C ALA A 489 14.19 -12.28 -20.03
N ALA A 490 13.70 -11.62 -21.07
CA ALA A 490 14.56 -11.08 -22.14
C ALA A 490 15.51 -10.01 -21.59
N LYS A 491 15.01 -9.09 -20.77
CA LYS A 491 15.82 -8.02 -20.14
C LYS A 491 16.81 -8.53 -19.13
N ALA A 492 16.46 -9.61 -18.42
CA ALA A 492 17.36 -10.29 -17.48
C ALA A 492 18.42 -11.16 -18.18
N GLY A 493 18.28 -11.43 -19.49
CA GLY A 493 19.15 -12.38 -20.19
C GLY A 493 18.97 -13.80 -19.64
N TRP A 494 17.71 -14.30 -19.56
CA TRP A 494 17.36 -15.55 -18.88
C TRP A 494 18.22 -16.75 -19.26
N SER A 495 18.55 -16.92 -20.54
CA SER A 495 19.32 -18.04 -21.06
C SER A 495 20.85 -17.91 -20.85
N ALA A 496 21.35 -16.74 -20.43
CA ALA A 496 22.77 -16.56 -20.20
C ALA A 496 23.24 -17.33 -18.95
N PRO A 497 24.34 -18.07 -19.01
CA PRO A 497 24.85 -18.82 -17.86
C PRO A 497 25.29 -17.86 -16.75
N LEU A 498 25.13 -18.29 -15.50
CA LEU A 498 25.63 -17.59 -14.32
C LEU A 498 26.86 -18.29 -13.74
N PRO A 499 27.77 -17.55 -13.09
CA PRO A 499 28.89 -18.14 -12.36
C PRO A 499 28.42 -19.07 -11.24
N ALA A 500 29.28 -19.97 -10.81
CA ALA A 500 29.01 -20.87 -9.67
C ALA A 500 28.66 -20.07 -8.40
N GLY A 501 27.72 -20.56 -7.61
CA GLY A 501 27.23 -19.90 -6.40
C GLY A 501 26.22 -18.77 -6.67
N ARG A 502 25.87 -18.52 -7.93
CA ARG A 502 24.79 -17.59 -8.33
C ARG A 502 23.60 -18.37 -8.88
N GLY A 503 22.42 -17.82 -8.68
CA GLY A 503 21.18 -18.38 -9.20
C GLY A 503 20.26 -17.32 -9.75
N ARG A 504 19.45 -17.70 -10.73
CA ARG A 504 18.41 -16.86 -11.30
C ARG A 504 17.04 -17.50 -11.08
N GLY A 505 16.09 -16.74 -10.58
CA GLY A 505 14.74 -17.19 -10.34
C GLY A 505 13.72 -16.24 -10.97
N VAL A 506 12.57 -16.78 -11.31
CA VAL A 506 11.48 -16.04 -11.96
C VAL A 506 10.17 -16.30 -11.24
N ALA A 507 9.34 -15.27 -11.18
CA ALA A 507 7.94 -15.36 -10.75
C ALA A 507 7.10 -14.28 -11.45
N CYS A 508 5.80 -14.52 -11.53
CA CYS A 508 4.85 -13.55 -12.08
C CYS A 508 3.53 -13.62 -11.34
N TYR A 509 2.86 -12.45 -11.22
CA TYR A 509 1.59 -12.41 -10.51
C TYR A 509 0.67 -11.32 -11.08
N ARG A 510 -0.64 -11.57 -11.01
CA ARG A 510 -1.66 -10.58 -11.29
C ARG A 510 -2.28 -10.11 -9.99
N SER A 511 -2.25 -8.82 -9.71
CA SER A 511 -2.94 -8.21 -8.58
C SER A 511 -3.37 -6.78 -8.90
N PHE A 512 -4.43 -6.31 -8.28
CA PHE A 512 -4.92 -4.94 -8.43
C PHE A 512 -5.12 -4.47 -9.88
N GLY A 513 -5.45 -5.38 -10.79
CA GLY A 513 -5.65 -5.08 -12.22
C GLY A 513 -4.36 -4.98 -13.05
N SER A 514 -3.19 -5.26 -12.46
CA SER A 514 -1.90 -5.23 -13.14
C SER A 514 -1.22 -6.59 -13.17
N TYR A 515 -0.34 -6.78 -14.13
CA TYR A 515 0.41 -8.01 -14.38
C TYR A 515 1.91 -7.70 -14.22
N VAL A 516 2.55 -8.33 -13.25
CA VAL A 516 3.97 -8.09 -12.96
C VAL A 516 4.74 -9.39 -12.99
N ALA A 517 5.87 -9.36 -13.67
CA ALA A 517 6.85 -10.44 -13.67
C ALA A 517 8.19 -9.92 -13.16
N ILE A 518 8.87 -10.74 -12.37
CA ILE A 518 10.17 -10.43 -11.78
C ILE A 518 11.15 -11.55 -12.07
N VAL A 519 12.35 -11.18 -12.49
CA VAL A 519 13.53 -12.04 -12.52
C VAL A 519 14.54 -11.53 -11.51
N VAL A 520 15.01 -12.41 -10.64
CA VAL A 520 15.99 -12.10 -9.58
C VAL A 520 17.27 -12.87 -9.80
N GLU A 521 18.42 -12.21 -9.62
CA GLU A 521 19.73 -12.84 -9.52
C GLU A 521 20.25 -12.74 -8.09
N VAL A 522 20.68 -13.87 -7.55
CA VAL A 522 21.24 -13.97 -6.20
C VAL A 522 22.65 -14.54 -6.21
N THR A 523 23.45 -14.12 -5.23
CA THR A 523 24.72 -14.76 -4.86
C THR A 523 24.54 -15.40 -3.49
N VAL A 524 24.85 -16.70 -3.38
CA VAL A 524 24.78 -17.44 -2.12
C VAL A 524 26.18 -17.74 -1.63
N ARG A 525 26.52 -17.22 -0.46
CA ARG A 525 27.78 -17.47 0.21
C ARG A 525 27.72 -18.78 1.00
N PRO A 526 28.88 -19.49 1.25
CA PRO A 526 28.88 -20.82 1.86
C PRO A 526 28.17 -20.99 3.20
N ALA A 527 27.93 -19.92 3.95
CA ALA A 527 27.25 -19.94 5.25
C ALA A 527 26.17 -18.87 5.39
N GLY A 528 25.62 -18.34 4.29
CA GLY A 528 24.82 -17.13 4.37
C GLY A 528 23.43 -17.19 3.76
N VAL A 529 22.60 -16.27 4.18
CA VAL A 529 21.37 -15.84 3.50
C VAL A 529 21.75 -15.37 2.08
N PRO A 530 20.92 -15.63 1.06
CA PRO A 530 21.21 -15.15 -0.29
C PRO A 530 21.26 -13.62 -0.30
N ARG A 531 22.25 -13.05 -0.99
CA ARG A 531 22.27 -11.64 -1.35
C ARG A 531 21.60 -11.50 -2.70
N VAL A 532 20.63 -10.62 -2.79
CA VAL A 532 20.02 -10.24 -4.07
C VAL A 532 20.92 -9.20 -4.73
N ASP A 533 21.40 -9.51 -5.94
CA ASP A 533 22.33 -8.65 -6.68
C ASP A 533 21.58 -7.76 -7.68
N ARG A 534 20.59 -8.34 -8.37
CA ARG A 534 19.85 -7.70 -9.44
C ARG A 534 18.40 -8.16 -9.48
N VAL A 535 17.50 -7.22 -9.74
CA VAL A 535 16.07 -7.50 -9.94
C VAL A 535 15.61 -6.82 -11.21
N VAL A 536 15.02 -7.58 -12.12
CA VAL A 536 14.41 -7.07 -13.35
C VAL A 536 12.91 -7.22 -13.24
N VAL A 537 12.20 -6.11 -13.30
CA VAL A 537 10.74 -6.03 -13.18
C VAL A 537 10.15 -5.66 -14.54
N ALA A 538 9.18 -6.44 -15.02
CA ALA A 538 8.32 -6.04 -16.13
C ALA A 538 6.89 -5.87 -15.62
N ALA A 539 6.27 -4.71 -15.87
CA ALA A 539 4.94 -4.37 -15.37
C ALA A 539 4.01 -3.93 -16.51
N ASP A 540 2.89 -4.63 -16.67
CA ASP A 540 1.77 -4.21 -17.48
C ASP A 540 0.64 -3.72 -16.57
N CYS A 541 0.57 -2.42 -16.38
CA CYS A 541 -0.48 -1.74 -15.61
C CYS A 541 -1.44 -0.93 -16.49
N GLY A 542 -1.62 -1.31 -17.76
CA GLY A 542 -2.47 -0.57 -18.68
C GLY A 542 -1.84 0.77 -19.10
N ILE A 543 -2.67 1.77 -19.37
CA ILE A 543 -2.21 3.13 -19.65
C ILE A 543 -1.47 3.68 -18.42
N VAL A 544 -0.22 4.05 -18.63
CA VAL A 544 0.65 4.65 -17.62
C VAL A 544 0.47 6.16 -17.63
N VAL A 545 0.02 6.74 -16.52
CA VAL A 545 -0.14 8.20 -16.39
C VAL A 545 1.23 8.86 -16.16
N SER A 546 1.96 8.42 -15.13
CA SER A 546 3.30 8.89 -14.80
C SER A 546 4.29 7.72 -14.80
N PRO A 547 5.12 7.56 -15.86
CA PRO A 547 6.08 6.45 -15.94
C PRO A 547 7.10 6.43 -14.80
N GLU A 548 7.58 7.60 -14.37
CA GLU A 548 8.54 7.69 -13.27
C GLU A 548 7.92 7.29 -11.93
N ALA A 549 6.67 7.70 -11.65
CA ALA A 549 5.98 7.28 -10.45
C ALA A 549 5.74 5.76 -10.43
N VAL A 550 5.34 5.16 -11.55
CA VAL A 550 5.15 3.71 -11.65
C VAL A 550 6.48 2.97 -11.44
N ALA A 551 7.56 3.43 -12.07
CA ALA A 551 8.89 2.83 -11.89
C ALA A 551 9.33 2.90 -10.41
N ALA A 552 9.22 4.07 -9.78
CA ALA A 552 9.53 4.26 -8.36
C ALA A 552 8.68 3.37 -7.43
N GLN A 553 7.40 3.14 -7.78
CA GLN A 553 6.55 2.23 -7.02
C GLN A 553 6.99 0.77 -7.16
N MET A 554 7.44 0.33 -8.33
CA MET A 554 7.97 -1.03 -8.54
C MET A 554 9.31 -1.21 -7.81
N GLU A 555 10.22 -0.24 -7.88
CA GLU A 555 11.49 -0.24 -7.12
C GLU A 555 11.23 -0.29 -5.61
N GLY A 556 10.37 0.60 -5.11
CA GLY A 556 9.99 0.61 -3.70
C GLY A 556 9.28 -0.66 -3.24
N ALA A 557 8.50 -1.31 -4.11
CA ALA A 557 7.86 -2.60 -3.82
C ALA A 557 8.89 -3.72 -3.68
N VAL A 558 9.91 -3.74 -4.55
CA VAL A 558 11.04 -4.70 -4.47
C VAL A 558 11.77 -4.56 -3.14
N ILE A 559 12.19 -3.34 -2.78
CA ILE A 559 12.93 -3.10 -1.52
C ILE A 559 12.10 -3.47 -0.30
N PHE A 560 10.81 -3.07 -0.29
CA PHE A 560 9.90 -3.36 0.82
C PHE A 560 9.66 -4.87 0.99
N ALA A 561 9.39 -5.59 -0.10
CA ALA A 561 9.18 -7.03 -0.08
C ALA A 561 10.46 -7.79 0.25
N LEU A 562 11.63 -7.27 -0.13
CA LEU A 562 12.92 -7.91 0.14
C LEU A 562 13.21 -7.99 1.65
N GLY A 563 12.86 -6.94 2.42
CA GLY A 563 12.92 -6.97 3.87
C GLY A 563 12.12 -8.14 4.46
N ALA A 564 10.85 -8.28 4.07
CA ALA A 564 9.98 -9.37 4.50
C ALA A 564 10.42 -10.76 3.99
N THR A 565 11.18 -10.81 2.89
CA THR A 565 11.65 -12.06 2.29
C THR A 565 12.90 -12.61 2.99
N LEU A 566 13.80 -11.74 3.43
CA LEU A 566 15.13 -12.14 3.91
C LEU A 566 15.41 -11.81 5.38
N LEU A 567 14.78 -10.76 5.93
CA LEU A 567 15.25 -10.13 7.17
C LEU A 567 14.20 -10.16 8.28
N SER A 568 13.03 -9.62 8.01
CA SER A 568 12.07 -9.18 9.02
C SER A 568 11.01 -10.21 9.33
N GLU A 569 10.64 -10.32 10.58
CA GLU A 569 9.42 -10.98 11.07
C GLU A 569 9.02 -10.37 12.42
N ILE A 570 7.75 -10.46 12.78
CA ILE A 570 7.25 -10.16 14.12
C ILE A 570 7.06 -11.46 14.87
N THR A 571 7.64 -11.51 16.07
CA THR A 571 7.56 -12.66 16.96
C THR A 571 6.91 -12.29 18.30
N PHE A 572 6.37 -13.30 18.98
CA PHE A 572 5.63 -13.12 20.22
C PHE A 572 6.21 -13.99 21.32
N ARG A 573 6.26 -13.42 22.53
CA ARG A 573 6.61 -14.10 23.78
C ARG A 573 5.68 -13.61 24.90
N ASP A 574 5.05 -14.53 25.60
CA ASP A 574 4.11 -14.22 26.70
C ASP A 574 3.02 -13.18 26.30
N GLY A 575 2.52 -13.28 25.06
CA GLY A 575 1.49 -12.38 24.53
C GLY A 575 1.97 -11.00 24.15
N ALA A 576 3.28 -10.73 24.22
CA ALA A 576 3.89 -9.47 23.82
C ALA A 576 4.74 -9.64 22.55
N VAL A 577 4.84 -8.59 21.75
CA VAL A 577 5.77 -8.52 20.62
C VAL A 577 7.20 -8.38 21.14
N VAL A 578 8.13 -9.13 20.53
CA VAL A 578 9.55 -9.13 20.91
C VAL A 578 10.29 -7.95 20.28
N GLU A 579 10.03 -7.66 19.00
CA GLU A 579 10.69 -6.61 18.23
C GLU A 579 10.21 -5.22 18.67
N GLN A 580 11.16 -4.30 18.94
CA GLN A 580 10.86 -2.97 19.47
C GLN A 580 11.33 -1.85 18.54
N SER A 581 12.27 -2.14 17.65
CA SER A 581 12.89 -1.13 16.80
C SER A 581 13.44 -1.73 15.52
N PHE A 582 14.02 -0.91 14.66
CA PHE A 582 14.75 -1.38 13.48
C PHE A 582 16.05 -2.15 13.80
N ALA A 583 16.47 -2.18 15.06
CA ALA A 583 17.57 -3.04 15.49
C ALA A 583 17.14 -4.52 15.57
N ASP A 584 15.89 -4.74 16.01
CA ASP A 584 15.30 -6.08 16.19
C ASP A 584 14.46 -6.52 14.99
N TYR A 585 13.91 -5.54 14.27
CA TYR A 585 13.14 -5.68 13.03
C TYR A 585 13.92 -5.04 11.88
N PRO A 586 14.96 -5.71 11.35
CA PRO A 586 15.83 -5.11 10.35
C PRO A 586 15.12 -4.92 9.03
N ILE A 587 15.33 -3.76 8.42
CA ILE A 587 14.89 -3.43 7.06
C ILE A 587 16.10 -3.40 6.12
N VAL A 588 15.85 -3.50 4.80
CA VAL A 588 16.90 -3.40 3.78
C VAL A 588 17.60 -2.04 3.88
N ARG A 589 18.90 -2.05 4.10
CA ARG A 589 19.73 -0.84 4.14
C ARG A 589 20.21 -0.47 2.73
N PHE A 590 20.61 0.77 2.55
CA PHE A 590 21.02 1.29 1.24
C PHE A 590 22.09 0.44 0.55
N HIS A 591 23.09 -0.04 1.29
CA HIS A 591 24.19 -0.87 0.75
C HIS A 591 23.80 -2.34 0.49
N GLU A 592 22.62 -2.77 0.97
CA GLU A 592 22.06 -4.10 0.76
C GLU A 592 21.08 -4.14 -0.41
N ALA A 593 20.63 -2.95 -0.85
CA ALA A 593 19.66 -2.82 -1.93
C ALA A 593 20.25 -3.34 -3.25
N PRO A 594 19.52 -4.20 -3.98
CA PRO A 594 19.94 -4.68 -5.29
C PRO A 594 19.85 -3.57 -6.35
N ALA A 595 20.50 -3.79 -7.49
CA ALA A 595 20.17 -3.05 -8.69
C ALA A 595 18.78 -3.45 -9.18
N VAL A 596 17.86 -2.48 -9.32
CA VAL A 596 16.49 -2.72 -9.78
C VAL A 596 16.30 -2.06 -11.15
N GLU A 597 15.84 -2.84 -12.11
CA GLU A 597 15.51 -2.38 -13.47
C GLU A 597 14.01 -2.56 -13.70
N VAL A 598 13.31 -1.48 -14.05
CA VAL A 598 11.87 -1.51 -14.31
C VAL A 598 11.57 -1.27 -15.78
N HIS A 599 10.81 -2.17 -16.38
CA HIS A 599 10.36 -2.13 -17.76
C HIS A 599 8.84 -2.11 -17.81
N LEU A 600 8.27 -1.01 -18.32
CA LEU A 600 6.83 -0.85 -18.47
C LEU A 600 6.39 -1.40 -19.83
N VAL A 601 5.39 -2.30 -19.81
CA VAL A 601 4.81 -2.86 -21.04
C VAL A 601 3.87 -1.80 -21.65
N PRO A 602 4.06 -1.41 -22.91
CA PRO A 602 3.12 -0.52 -23.60
C PRO A 602 1.73 -1.20 -23.70
N SER A 603 0.69 -0.47 -23.26
CA SER A 603 -0.66 -1.02 -23.23
C SER A 603 -1.70 0.08 -23.53
N ASN A 604 -2.82 -0.33 -24.14
CA ASN A 604 -3.98 0.54 -24.36
C ASN A 604 -5.13 0.24 -23.41
N GLU A 605 -4.95 -0.75 -22.55
CA GLU A 605 -5.93 -1.13 -21.54
C GLU A 605 -6.10 -0.04 -20.49
N SER A 606 -7.26 0.02 -19.85
CA SER A 606 -7.52 0.92 -18.73
C SER A 606 -6.45 0.77 -17.64
N PRO A 607 -6.10 1.87 -16.93
CA PRO A 607 -5.07 1.81 -15.89
C PRO A 607 -5.37 0.76 -14.82
N GLY A 608 -4.41 -0.11 -14.55
CA GLY A 608 -4.33 -0.97 -13.38
C GLY A 608 -3.67 -0.25 -12.21
N GLY A 609 -3.60 -0.90 -11.06
CA GLY A 609 -2.86 -0.42 -9.89
C GLY A 609 -1.35 -0.55 -10.10
N ALA A 610 -0.58 0.37 -9.49
CA ALA A 610 0.88 0.35 -9.56
C ALA A 610 1.57 0.39 -8.19
N GLY A 611 0.84 0.77 -7.12
CA GLY A 611 1.41 0.93 -5.78
C GLY A 611 1.83 -0.38 -5.10
N GLU A 612 1.13 -1.47 -5.38
CA GLU A 612 1.25 -2.76 -4.68
C GLU A 612 1.73 -3.92 -5.55
N PRO A 613 1.42 -4.01 -6.88
CA PRO A 613 1.64 -5.22 -7.66
C PRO A 613 3.10 -5.69 -7.78
N GLY A 614 4.07 -4.84 -7.49
CA GLY A 614 5.50 -5.21 -7.46
C GLY A 614 5.89 -6.08 -6.26
N VAL A 615 5.07 -6.12 -5.20
CA VAL A 615 5.36 -6.89 -3.96
C VAL A 615 5.21 -8.40 -4.15
N PRO A 616 4.07 -8.91 -4.68
CA PRO A 616 3.78 -10.35 -4.68
C PRO A 616 4.82 -11.24 -5.37
N PRO A 617 5.35 -10.92 -6.56
CA PRO A 617 6.25 -11.82 -7.27
C PRO A 617 7.69 -11.84 -6.72
N LEU A 618 8.09 -10.93 -5.80
CA LEU A 618 9.49 -10.86 -5.37
C LEU A 618 9.90 -12.06 -4.51
N ALA A 619 9.18 -12.36 -3.44
CA ALA A 619 9.55 -13.44 -2.52
C ALA A 619 9.71 -14.80 -3.23
N PRO A 620 8.76 -15.23 -4.08
CA PRO A 620 8.94 -16.46 -4.83
C PRO A 620 10.10 -16.41 -5.83
N ALA A 621 10.33 -15.27 -6.51
CA ALA A 621 11.47 -15.13 -7.43
C ALA A 621 12.82 -15.29 -6.68
N VAL A 622 12.94 -14.71 -5.47
CA VAL A 622 14.14 -14.90 -4.62
C VAL A 622 14.27 -16.34 -4.18
N ALA A 623 13.20 -17.00 -3.72
CA ALA A 623 13.22 -18.41 -3.31
C ALA A 623 13.60 -19.35 -4.47
N ASN A 624 13.09 -19.07 -5.67
CA ASN A 624 13.42 -19.83 -6.88
C ASN A 624 14.88 -19.60 -7.33
N ALA A 625 15.39 -18.36 -7.20
CA ALA A 625 16.81 -18.06 -7.45
C ALA A 625 17.73 -18.74 -6.43
N PHE A 626 17.33 -18.78 -5.17
CA PHE A 626 18.05 -19.49 -4.12
C PHE A 626 18.12 -20.99 -4.41
N PHE A 627 17.02 -21.60 -4.83
CA PHE A 627 16.99 -22.99 -5.27
C PHE A 627 17.93 -23.22 -6.47
N ALA A 628 17.88 -22.37 -7.48
CA ALA A 628 18.74 -22.47 -8.65
C ALA A 628 20.23 -22.41 -8.30
N ALA A 629 20.61 -21.65 -7.26
CA ALA A 629 21.99 -21.53 -6.78
C ALA A 629 22.44 -22.69 -5.90
N THR A 630 21.52 -23.36 -5.15
CA THR A 630 21.87 -24.27 -4.04
C THR A 630 21.29 -25.67 -4.15
N GLY A 631 20.26 -25.88 -4.97
CA GLY A 631 19.45 -27.08 -5.00
C GLY A 631 18.52 -27.26 -3.78
N LYS A 632 18.44 -26.29 -2.87
CA LYS A 632 17.64 -26.35 -1.64
C LYS A 632 16.40 -25.46 -1.74
N ARG A 633 15.23 -26.00 -1.42
CA ARG A 633 13.95 -25.24 -1.42
C ARG A 633 13.76 -24.51 -0.10
N SER A 634 13.46 -23.21 -0.17
CA SER A 634 12.92 -22.45 0.96
C SER A 634 11.40 -22.43 0.84
N ARG A 635 10.71 -22.97 1.83
CA ARG A 635 9.24 -23.02 1.92
C ARG A 635 8.70 -22.17 3.07
N SER A 636 9.54 -21.38 3.70
CA SER A 636 9.17 -20.42 4.73
C SER A 636 9.90 -19.10 4.55
N LEU A 637 9.26 -18.02 4.96
CA LEU A 637 9.85 -16.69 5.04
C LEU A 637 10.07 -16.32 6.53
N PRO A 638 11.06 -15.47 6.83
CA PRO A 638 12.18 -15.08 5.97
C PRO A 638 13.04 -16.28 5.55
N ILE A 639 13.72 -16.17 4.38
CA ILE A 639 14.66 -17.21 3.93
C ILE A 639 15.87 -17.17 4.84
N ARG A 640 15.99 -18.17 5.69
CA ARG A 640 17.13 -18.35 6.60
C ARG A 640 18.09 -19.41 6.07
N THR A 641 19.33 -19.34 6.51
CA THR A 641 20.30 -20.43 6.27
C THR A 641 19.77 -21.74 6.82
N LEU A 642 19.87 -22.79 6.01
CA LEU A 642 19.52 -24.16 6.36
C LEU A 642 20.64 -24.83 7.13
#